data_4668372cdf185260b5d814b8281c4a72
#
_entry.id   4668372cdf185260b5d814b8281c4a72
#
_cell.length_a   1.000
_cell.length_b   1.000
_cell.length_c   1.000
_cell.angle_alpha   90.00
_cell.angle_beta   90.00
_cell.angle_gamma   90.00
#
_symmetry.space_group_name_H-M   'P 1'
#
loop_
_entity.id
_entity.type
_entity.pdbx_description
1 polymer ?
#
loop_
_entity_poly.entity_id
_entity_poly.type
_entity_poly.pdbx_seq_one_letter_code
_entity_poly.pdbx_strand_id
1 'polypeptide(L)'
;MVNKRWKQVWAVVLTFALVFSMFPMSSSALDKGKSTLVVVHYQEAPDNQTDWNLWLWANNPDYFPNKAFAFNGEDDFGKVAAYEFPVDSPEKLGLIVRTDNWEKDKGSENDRFITSDMIKDGVAEVWIKSGDSKIYTSNPDGETAATDVDMKVHYFRYDNTYTDWGLWTWPDGGDGQSINFDETDAYGGVANVKFANPDVKKLIGLVTKKGEWAEKDGEDRFALSTAKEIWLVEGDSTIYYSEPEIDRSPKIVSFEADTFRQAELTLNRVIDETFLSELTVEGATVESVEKSGDKSVTVRFSADIDLAAVITAKHPTFGDKVLQAGDVLRSPEFDAKYAYDGKLGVTYKHSKSQFVLWAPTAQDVKLELWNMPKTRPASDKDLKKTISMKRGERGTWVAEVRGDLDGIGYTYNVKHASGSVRAVDPYATAVGVNGDQGVVVDLNETKPKRWNSMKPKLAKRTDAIIYETHVRDLSIFDVTSDKYDSGITNKGKYLGVVEPGTRLLVNGKKTATKTGLDHMKDLGVTHVQFIPVYDYNTASVDETKPDASYNWGYDPKNYNAPEGSYSTNPYDAKVRIREMKQMIQGLHDNNLRAVMDVVYNHMFDAQASNLHKIVPGYYYRYTEGGDFANGTGVGNDTASERKMMQKLIVDSVVYWAKEYHWDGFRFDLMGIHDVKTMNQVRSALNKVDPSILVFGEGWDLSTPLDPAKKANQKNAYKMPGVAHFNDNIRDGLKGSVFVDTDNGFINGKAGLENRIKTGIVGEIDYSADIKGFTKEPTQAITYVEAHDNHTLWDKLELTNPETSEADRTKMHRLASNILLTSQGTTFIHAGQEFMRTKEGDHNSYKSPDRINQMDWKRAADRKADVQYMKGLIEMRKDNPGLRMTKAVDVKKNLKFYKAEANVISYSIDDKAPGQKKDLFITHNANAKTVKVKLPSGQWNLIVDGKQAGTKTIKRVSGSVDVPAYGSVVVKQR
;
A
#
# COMPACT_ATOMS: atom_id res chain seq x y z
N MET A 1 -41.30 -27.60 -26.29
CA MET A 1 -39.88 -27.15 -26.43
C MET A 1 -39.42 -26.28 -25.28
N VAL A 2 -39.93 -26.50 -24.06
CA VAL A 2 -39.55 -25.71 -22.85
C VAL A 2 -38.76 -26.56 -21.83
N ASN A 3 -38.61 -27.86 -22.01
CA ASN A 3 -38.03 -28.79 -21.03
C ASN A 3 -36.53 -29.15 -21.26
N LYS A 4 -35.82 -28.49 -22.19
CA LYS A 4 -34.39 -28.81 -22.45
C LYS A 4 -33.43 -27.74 -21.92
N ARG A 5 -33.90 -26.52 -21.61
CA ARG A 5 -33.06 -25.45 -21.07
C ARG A 5 -32.87 -25.55 -19.55
N TRP A 6 -33.80 -26.08 -18.80
CA TRP A 6 -33.68 -26.24 -17.34
C TRP A 6 -32.73 -27.38 -16.91
N LYS A 7 -32.55 -28.41 -17.72
CA LYS A 7 -31.59 -29.48 -17.42
C LYS A 7 -30.12 -29.08 -17.66
N GLN A 8 -29.87 -28.09 -18.50
CA GLN A 8 -28.51 -27.56 -18.69
C GLN A 8 -28.11 -26.55 -17.62
N VAL A 9 -29.04 -25.81 -17.01
CA VAL A 9 -28.77 -24.91 -15.90
C VAL A 9 -28.43 -25.69 -14.63
N TRP A 10 -29.13 -26.79 -14.36
CA TRP A 10 -28.81 -27.66 -13.19
C TRP A 10 -27.53 -28.47 -13.37
N ALA A 11 -27.13 -28.82 -14.59
CA ALA A 11 -25.84 -29.46 -14.83
C ALA A 11 -24.66 -28.50 -14.66
N VAL A 12 -24.83 -27.22 -14.93
CA VAL A 12 -23.78 -26.19 -14.72
C VAL A 12 -23.69 -25.82 -13.24
N VAL A 13 -24.80 -25.76 -12.51
CA VAL A 13 -24.78 -25.51 -11.05
C VAL A 13 -24.21 -26.70 -10.28
N LEU A 14 -24.48 -27.95 -10.69
CA LEU A 14 -23.88 -29.13 -10.08
C LEU A 14 -22.40 -29.33 -10.45
N THR A 15 -21.99 -28.86 -11.64
CA THR A 15 -20.55 -28.93 -12.00
C THR A 15 -19.74 -27.83 -11.29
N PHE A 16 -20.33 -26.68 -10.96
CA PHE A 16 -19.69 -25.67 -10.12
C PHE A 16 -19.63 -26.11 -8.63
N ALA A 17 -20.66 -26.79 -8.12
CA ALA A 17 -20.64 -27.31 -6.74
C ALA A 17 -19.67 -28.50 -6.56
N LEU A 18 -19.40 -29.30 -7.62
CA LEU A 18 -18.45 -30.43 -7.57
C LEU A 18 -16.99 -30.02 -7.85
N VAL A 19 -16.75 -28.82 -8.43
CA VAL A 19 -15.38 -28.28 -8.61
C VAL A 19 -14.92 -27.53 -7.37
N PHE A 20 -15.85 -26.99 -6.56
CA PHE A 20 -15.51 -26.38 -5.25
C PHE A 20 -15.24 -27.41 -4.14
N SER A 21 -15.62 -28.68 -4.30
CA SER A 21 -15.38 -29.74 -3.31
C SER A 21 -14.07 -30.53 -3.53
N MET A 22 -13.23 -30.12 -4.49
CA MET A 22 -11.93 -30.81 -4.78
C MET A 22 -10.70 -29.89 -4.66
N PHE A 23 -10.86 -28.66 -4.21
CA PHE A 23 -9.73 -27.92 -3.67
C PHE A 23 -9.80 -28.05 -2.14
N PRO A 24 -8.77 -28.56 -1.46
CA PRO A 24 -8.66 -28.33 -0.05
C PRO A 24 -8.67 -26.79 0.08
N MET A 25 -9.68 -26.23 0.76
CA MET A 25 -9.55 -24.86 1.26
C MET A 25 -8.29 -24.92 2.12
N SER A 26 -7.23 -24.34 1.60
CA SER A 26 -6.08 -24.05 2.44
C SER A 26 -6.65 -23.25 3.60
N SER A 27 -6.58 -23.85 4.80
CA SER A 27 -6.73 -23.11 6.03
C SER A 27 -5.98 -21.81 5.83
N SER A 28 -6.66 -20.68 5.91
CA SER A 28 -5.98 -19.44 6.23
C SER A 28 -5.47 -19.65 7.65
N ALA A 29 -4.32 -20.34 7.77
CA ALA A 29 -3.49 -20.16 8.93
C ALA A 29 -3.46 -18.65 9.17
N LEU A 30 -3.61 -18.19 10.41
CA LEU A 30 -3.29 -16.84 10.83
C LEU A 30 -2.30 -16.25 9.83
N ASP A 31 -2.70 -15.16 9.18
CA ASP A 31 -1.85 -14.52 8.15
C ASP A 31 -0.51 -14.27 8.83
N LYS A 32 0.45 -15.21 8.65
CA LYS A 32 1.68 -15.41 9.43
C LYS A 32 2.67 -14.27 9.30
N GLY A 33 2.18 -13.07 9.13
CA GLY A 33 2.94 -11.85 8.92
C GLY A 33 2.28 -10.59 9.44
N LYS A 34 1.15 -10.66 10.18
CA LYS A 34 0.43 -9.45 10.62
C LYS A 34 0.04 -9.41 12.10
N SER A 35 0.12 -10.51 12.83
CA SER A 35 -0.22 -10.51 14.25
C SER A 35 0.70 -11.40 15.06
N THR A 36 0.84 -11.10 16.36
CA THR A 36 1.55 -11.95 17.32
C THR A 36 0.59 -12.33 18.44
N LEU A 37 0.37 -13.63 18.60
CA LEU A 37 -0.33 -14.18 19.76
C LEU A 37 0.66 -14.27 20.94
N VAL A 38 0.39 -13.56 22.02
CA VAL A 38 1.19 -13.60 23.26
C VAL A 38 0.45 -14.45 24.28
N VAL A 39 1.04 -15.55 24.68
CA VAL A 39 0.55 -16.49 25.69
C VAL A 39 1.52 -16.50 26.87
N VAL A 40 1.02 -16.13 28.05
CA VAL A 40 1.81 -16.09 29.28
C VAL A 40 1.15 -17.03 30.28
N HIS A 41 1.87 -18.09 30.62
CA HIS A 41 1.50 -18.99 31.72
C HIS A 41 2.18 -18.52 33.00
N TYR A 42 1.42 -18.34 34.07
CA TYR A 42 1.90 -17.79 35.32
C TYR A 42 1.55 -18.71 36.50
N GLN A 43 2.60 -19.19 37.17
CA GLN A 43 2.48 -19.98 38.38
C GLN A 43 2.60 -19.07 39.61
N GLU A 44 1.48 -18.93 40.35
CA GLU A 44 1.46 -18.16 41.58
C GLU A 44 2.21 -18.89 42.73
N ALA A 45 2.81 -18.10 43.66
CA ALA A 45 3.29 -18.68 44.89
C ALA A 45 2.08 -19.09 45.80
N PRO A 46 2.15 -20.24 46.51
CA PRO A 46 1.01 -20.73 47.31
C PRO A 46 0.53 -19.78 48.42
N ASP A 47 1.40 -18.86 48.87
CA ASP A 47 1.15 -17.87 49.93
C ASP A 47 0.79 -16.46 49.39
N ASN A 48 0.61 -16.31 48.09
CA ASN A 48 0.40 -15.00 47.44
C ASN A 48 -0.75 -15.01 46.41
N GLN A 49 -1.91 -15.43 46.82
CA GLN A 49 -3.14 -15.36 45.99
C GLN A 49 -3.68 -13.94 46.01
N THR A 50 -3.48 -13.22 44.88
CA THR A 50 -3.85 -11.83 44.71
C THR A 50 -4.45 -11.68 43.32
N ASP A 51 -5.24 -10.64 43.09
CA ASP A 51 -5.76 -10.30 41.75
C ASP A 51 -4.64 -9.76 40.83
N TRP A 52 -3.84 -10.70 40.34
CA TRP A 52 -2.77 -10.40 39.42
C TRP A 52 -3.29 -10.07 38.02
N ASN A 53 -2.64 -9.12 37.39
CA ASN A 53 -2.77 -8.86 35.95
C ASN A 53 -1.40 -8.78 35.29
N LEU A 54 -1.42 -8.80 33.96
CA LEU A 54 -0.21 -8.71 33.16
C LEU A 54 -0.13 -7.31 32.55
N TRP A 55 0.91 -6.54 32.87
CA TRP A 55 1.21 -5.30 32.18
C TRP A 55 2.13 -5.60 31.01
N LEU A 56 1.65 -5.31 29.79
CA LEU A 56 2.42 -5.47 28.56
C LEU A 56 2.74 -4.11 27.94
N TRP A 57 3.96 -3.97 27.43
CA TRP A 57 4.36 -2.78 26.67
C TRP A 57 5.39 -3.12 25.61
N ALA A 58 5.39 -2.33 24.52
CA ALA A 58 6.40 -2.35 23.47
C ALA A 58 6.87 -0.92 23.18
N ASN A 59 7.97 -0.80 22.43
CA ASN A 59 8.50 0.49 22.00
C ASN A 59 7.54 1.24 21.04
N ASN A 60 6.57 0.55 20.46
CA ASN A 60 5.52 1.17 19.64
C ASN A 60 4.15 1.03 20.32
N PRO A 61 3.65 2.10 20.98
CA PRO A 61 2.35 2.08 21.68
C PRO A 61 1.13 1.94 20.76
N ASP A 62 1.27 2.16 19.45
CA ASP A 62 0.15 2.06 18.52
C ASP A 62 -0.27 0.60 18.28
N TYR A 63 0.66 -0.33 18.45
CA TYR A 63 0.43 -1.77 18.27
C TYR A 63 0.36 -2.56 19.57
N PHE A 64 1.01 -2.06 20.61
CA PHE A 64 0.96 -2.63 21.95
C PHE A 64 0.56 -1.53 22.92
N PRO A 65 -0.71 -1.41 23.24
CA PRO A 65 -1.14 -0.43 24.23
C PRO A 65 -0.49 -0.77 25.57
N ASN A 66 0.26 0.18 26.13
CA ASN A 66 0.83 0.10 27.47
C ASN A 66 -0.33 0.05 28.49
N LYS A 67 -0.89 -1.13 28.73
CA LYS A 67 -2.01 -1.34 29.65
C LYS A 67 -1.96 -2.68 30.35
N ALA A 68 -2.83 -2.84 31.33
CA ALA A 68 -3.05 -4.10 32.00
C ALA A 68 -3.92 -5.04 31.14
N PHE A 69 -3.59 -6.32 31.17
CA PHE A 69 -4.35 -7.42 30.60
C PHE A 69 -4.66 -8.41 31.74
N ALA A 70 -5.90 -8.83 31.85
CA ALA A 70 -6.28 -9.85 32.84
C ALA A 70 -5.69 -11.21 32.45
N PHE A 71 -5.50 -12.09 33.44
CA PHE A 71 -5.37 -13.51 33.14
C PHE A 71 -6.75 -14.00 32.76
N ASN A 72 -6.90 -14.48 31.53
CA ASN A 72 -8.19 -14.85 30.94
C ASN A 72 -8.37 -16.38 30.79
N GLY A 73 -7.54 -17.17 31.47
CA GLY A 73 -7.63 -18.63 31.52
C GLY A 73 -6.76 -19.22 32.62
N GLU A 74 -6.90 -20.54 32.81
CA GLU A 74 -6.06 -21.36 33.71
C GLU A 74 -5.71 -22.68 33.01
N ASP A 75 -4.53 -23.21 33.28
CA ASP A 75 -4.08 -24.55 32.90
C ASP A 75 -3.39 -25.27 34.06
N ASP A 76 -2.80 -26.44 33.78
CA ASP A 76 -2.12 -27.24 34.82
C ASP A 76 -0.88 -26.56 35.44
N PHE A 77 -0.35 -25.49 34.77
CA PHE A 77 0.77 -24.71 35.28
C PHE A 77 0.29 -23.54 36.15
N GLY A 78 -0.88 -22.97 35.86
CA GLY A 78 -1.48 -21.87 36.63
C GLY A 78 -2.34 -20.96 35.77
N LYS A 79 -2.27 -19.63 36.03
CA LYS A 79 -3.05 -18.64 35.31
C LYS A 79 -2.48 -18.44 33.88
N VAL A 80 -3.37 -18.28 32.91
CA VAL A 80 -3.01 -18.03 31.50
C VAL A 80 -3.53 -16.68 31.06
N ALA A 81 -2.68 -15.90 30.40
CA ALA A 81 -3.08 -14.69 29.65
C ALA A 81 -2.77 -14.92 28.18
N ALA A 82 -3.81 -14.92 27.33
CA ALA A 82 -3.65 -15.12 25.89
C ALA A 82 -4.32 -13.96 25.15
N TYR A 83 -3.48 -13.18 24.42
CA TYR A 83 -3.94 -11.99 23.69
C TYR A 83 -3.23 -11.89 22.35
N GLU A 84 -3.98 -11.59 21.31
CA GLU A 84 -3.46 -11.33 19.97
C GLU A 84 -3.23 -9.83 19.77
N PHE A 85 -2.09 -9.48 19.16
CA PHE A 85 -1.70 -8.09 18.88
C PHE A 85 -1.42 -7.94 17.39
N PRO A 86 -1.90 -6.89 16.74
CA PRO A 86 -1.73 -6.65 15.30
C PRO A 86 -0.30 -6.15 14.98
N VAL A 87 0.69 -6.95 15.35
CA VAL A 87 2.11 -6.64 15.18
C VAL A 87 2.83 -7.93 14.78
N ASP A 88 3.60 -7.86 13.71
CA ASP A 88 4.48 -8.94 13.29
C ASP A 88 5.75 -8.93 14.14
N SER A 89 5.93 -9.99 14.94
CA SER A 89 7.16 -10.31 15.68
C SER A 89 7.87 -9.09 16.30
N PRO A 90 7.34 -8.47 17.37
CA PRO A 90 7.98 -7.32 18.00
C PRO A 90 9.38 -7.68 18.46
N GLU A 91 10.38 -6.81 18.20
CA GLU A 91 11.77 -7.07 18.61
C GLU A 91 11.90 -7.33 20.09
N LYS A 92 11.07 -6.64 20.89
CA LYS A 92 11.11 -6.72 22.35
C LYS A 92 9.77 -6.29 22.93
N LEU A 93 9.14 -7.21 23.66
CA LEU A 93 7.92 -6.96 24.40
C LEU A 93 8.18 -7.07 25.90
N GLY A 94 7.96 -5.99 26.63
CA GLY A 94 8.10 -5.98 28.07
C GLY A 94 6.87 -6.53 28.76
N LEU A 95 7.04 -7.25 29.85
CA LEU A 95 5.96 -7.76 30.68
C LEU A 95 6.26 -7.68 32.17
N ILE A 96 5.23 -7.33 32.94
CA ILE A 96 5.25 -7.33 34.41
C ILE A 96 3.98 -7.98 34.89
N VAL A 97 4.09 -8.92 35.81
CA VAL A 97 2.94 -9.41 36.61
C VAL A 97 2.77 -8.47 37.78
N ARG A 98 1.60 -7.86 37.91
CA ARG A 98 1.30 -6.84 38.91
C ARG A 98 -0.17 -6.83 39.34
N THR A 99 -0.48 -6.15 40.45
CA THR A 99 -1.84 -5.74 40.80
C THR A 99 -2.23 -4.41 40.17
N ASP A 100 -3.50 -4.03 40.22
CA ASP A 100 -3.93 -2.70 39.76
C ASP A 100 -3.31 -1.56 40.55
N ASN A 101 -2.92 -1.79 41.79
CA ASN A 101 -2.20 -0.83 42.63
C ASN A 101 -0.67 -0.81 42.41
N TRP A 102 -0.17 -1.42 41.32
CA TRP A 102 1.24 -1.52 41.01
C TRP A 102 2.13 -2.28 42.00
N GLU A 103 1.55 -3.16 42.79
CA GLU A 103 2.32 -4.16 43.52
C GLU A 103 2.81 -5.20 42.52
N LYS A 104 4.10 -5.30 42.31
CA LYS A 104 4.73 -6.26 41.40
C LYS A 104 4.88 -7.62 42.06
N ASP A 105 4.70 -8.67 41.28
CA ASP A 105 5.07 -10.02 41.69
C ASP A 105 6.55 -10.10 42.07
N LYS A 106 6.84 -10.91 43.08
CA LYS A 106 8.22 -11.23 43.45
C LYS A 106 8.96 -11.85 42.25
N GLY A 107 10.07 -11.26 41.80
CA GLY A 107 10.76 -11.63 40.57
C GLY A 107 10.47 -10.68 39.39
N SER A 108 9.42 -9.83 39.45
CA SER A 108 9.23 -8.70 38.53
C SER A 108 9.92 -7.43 38.97
N GLU A 109 10.85 -7.51 39.89
CA GLU A 109 11.71 -6.39 40.31
C GLU A 109 12.52 -5.85 39.16
N ASN A 110 12.99 -6.72 38.27
CA ASN A 110 13.54 -6.39 36.98
C ASN A 110 12.53 -6.69 35.90
N ASP A 111 12.29 -5.76 34.96
CA ASP A 111 11.39 -5.94 33.88
C ASP A 111 11.77 -7.18 33.06
N ARG A 112 10.76 -8.03 32.75
CA ARG A 112 10.95 -9.21 31.89
C ARG A 112 10.68 -8.83 30.45
N PHE A 113 11.34 -9.49 29.51
CA PHE A 113 11.18 -9.19 28.10
C PHE A 113 11.04 -10.47 27.27
N ILE A 114 9.99 -10.53 26.49
CA ILE A 114 9.85 -11.46 25.37
C ILE A 114 10.62 -10.85 24.20
N THR A 115 11.54 -11.59 23.62
CA THR A 115 12.38 -11.17 22.48
C THR A 115 11.97 -11.89 21.22
N SER A 116 12.32 -11.36 20.06
CA SER A 116 11.89 -11.92 18.77
C SER A 116 12.29 -13.39 18.55
N ASP A 117 13.39 -13.85 19.16
CA ASP A 117 13.81 -15.26 19.13
C ASP A 117 12.90 -16.20 19.95
N MET A 118 12.08 -15.65 20.85
CA MET A 118 11.06 -16.39 21.60
C MET A 118 9.74 -16.49 20.84
N ILE A 119 9.58 -15.76 19.74
CA ILE A 119 8.39 -15.79 18.91
C ILE A 119 8.59 -16.80 17.78
N LYS A 120 7.74 -17.79 17.72
CA LYS A 120 7.81 -18.85 16.70
C LYS A 120 6.48 -18.92 15.96
N ASP A 121 6.51 -18.83 14.67
CA ASP A 121 5.30 -18.91 13.81
C ASP A 121 4.18 -17.92 14.24
N GLY A 122 4.54 -16.70 14.68
CA GLY A 122 3.60 -15.69 15.16
C GLY A 122 3.08 -15.91 16.58
N VAL A 123 3.63 -16.84 17.34
CA VAL A 123 3.25 -17.12 18.73
C VAL A 123 4.43 -16.90 19.69
N ALA A 124 4.21 -16.06 20.68
CA ALA A 124 5.10 -15.87 21.83
C ALA A 124 4.48 -16.59 23.04
N GLU A 125 4.85 -17.84 23.26
CA GLU A 125 4.38 -18.61 24.41
C GLU A 125 5.46 -18.74 25.46
N VAL A 126 5.18 -18.25 26.65
CA VAL A 126 6.17 -18.18 27.74
C VAL A 126 5.58 -18.58 29.09
N TRP A 127 6.45 -19.11 29.96
CA TRP A 127 6.12 -19.50 31.33
C TRP A 127 6.86 -18.64 32.32
N ILE A 128 6.17 -18.25 33.39
CA ILE A 128 6.69 -17.40 34.46
C ILE A 128 6.30 -17.99 35.81
N LYS A 129 7.25 -18.08 36.72
CA LYS A 129 7.00 -18.46 38.12
C LYS A 129 7.12 -17.25 39.03
N SER A 130 6.20 -17.14 40.00
CA SER A 130 6.32 -16.18 41.08
C SER A 130 7.64 -16.35 41.81
N GLY A 131 8.34 -15.26 42.07
CA GLY A 131 9.67 -15.28 42.67
C GLY A 131 10.83 -15.55 41.73
N ASP A 132 10.60 -15.82 40.44
CA ASP A 132 11.64 -16.01 39.44
C ASP A 132 11.65 -14.90 38.38
N SER A 133 12.82 -14.27 38.14
CA SER A 133 12.95 -13.21 37.14
C SER A 133 13.06 -13.75 35.70
N LYS A 134 13.17 -15.06 35.50
CA LYS A 134 13.32 -15.67 34.19
C LYS A 134 12.00 -15.81 33.44
N ILE A 135 12.10 -15.71 32.12
CA ILE A 135 11.09 -16.17 31.19
C ILE A 135 11.55 -17.53 30.63
N TYR A 136 10.66 -18.51 30.66
CA TYR A 136 10.91 -19.83 30.10
C TYR A 136 10.14 -19.94 28.77
N THR A 137 10.74 -20.55 27.78
CA THR A 137 10.15 -20.81 26.44
C THR A 137 9.59 -22.24 26.30
N SER A 138 9.52 -22.95 27.40
CA SER A 138 8.88 -24.26 27.58
C SER A 138 8.50 -24.40 29.05
N ASN A 139 7.52 -25.26 29.36
CA ASN A 139 7.09 -25.49 30.73
C ASN A 139 8.29 -25.99 31.59
N PRO A 140 8.71 -25.21 32.60
CA PRO A 140 9.88 -25.55 33.44
C PRO A 140 9.64 -26.73 34.40
N ASP A 141 8.39 -27.16 34.55
CA ASP A 141 8.04 -28.31 35.41
C ASP A 141 7.96 -29.64 34.63
N GLY A 142 8.34 -29.62 33.35
CA GLY A 142 8.39 -30.77 32.45
C GLY A 142 7.38 -30.67 31.30
N GLU A 143 7.67 -31.35 30.18
CA GLU A 143 6.72 -31.45 29.07
C GLU A 143 5.48 -32.23 29.53
N THR A 144 4.33 -31.58 29.54
CA THR A 144 3.06 -32.31 29.40
C THR A 144 3.10 -32.95 28.02
N ALA A 145 3.08 -34.29 27.95
CA ALA A 145 2.96 -35.01 26.70
C ALA A 145 1.79 -34.45 25.91
N ALA A 146 1.91 -34.37 24.57
CA ALA A 146 0.84 -33.97 23.68
C ALA A 146 -0.45 -34.69 24.05
N THR A 147 -1.37 -33.99 24.71
CA THR A 147 -2.61 -34.56 25.21
C THR A 147 -3.70 -34.36 24.18
N ASP A 148 -4.65 -35.28 24.16
CA ASP A 148 -5.88 -35.12 23.39
C ASP A 148 -6.52 -33.75 23.71
N VAL A 149 -7.03 -33.07 22.70
CA VAL A 149 -7.85 -31.87 22.91
C VAL A 149 -9.19 -32.29 23.46
N ASP A 150 -9.58 -31.80 24.59
CA ASP A 150 -10.92 -31.94 25.20
C ASP A 150 -11.35 -30.58 25.72
N MET A 151 -12.01 -29.82 24.83
CA MET A 151 -12.35 -28.41 25.05
C MET A 151 -13.88 -28.24 25.04
N LYS A 152 -14.40 -27.61 26.07
CA LYS A 152 -15.80 -27.21 26.16
C LYS A 152 -15.94 -25.81 25.59
N VAL A 153 -16.85 -25.62 24.64
CA VAL A 153 -17.10 -24.36 23.97
C VAL A 153 -18.50 -23.88 24.32
N HIS A 154 -18.59 -22.70 24.95
CA HIS A 154 -19.83 -22.03 25.21
C HIS A 154 -20.05 -20.96 24.15
N TYR A 155 -21.27 -20.88 23.62
CA TYR A 155 -21.64 -19.89 22.63
C TYR A 155 -22.89 -19.14 23.02
N PHE A 156 -22.74 -17.84 23.23
CA PHE A 156 -23.84 -16.95 23.53
C PHE A 156 -24.46 -16.37 22.27
N ARG A 157 -25.79 -16.46 22.16
CA ARG A 157 -26.57 -15.77 21.13
C ARG A 157 -27.59 -14.85 21.78
N TYR A 158 -27.73 -13.65 21.25
CA TYR A 158 -28.65 -12.64 21.75
C TYR A 158 -30.11 -13.05 21.60
N ASP A 159 -30.45 -13.91 20.61
CA ASP A 159 -31.81 -14.42 20.40
C ASP A 159 -32.10 -15.68 21.19
N ASN A 160 -31.12 -16.21 21.90
CA ASN A 160 -31.20 -17.43 22.67
C ASN A 160 -31.68 -18.66 21.87
N THR A 161 -31.45 -18.67 20.55
CA THR A 161 -31.82 -19.78 19.65
C THR A 161 -30.57 -20.52 19.16
N TYR A 162 -30.54 -21.83 19.48
CA TYR A 162 -29.38 -22.68 19.16
C TYR A 162 -29.71 -23.78 18.16
N THR A 163 -30.98 -23.91 17.73
CA THR A 163 -31.42 -24.92 16.77
C THR A 163 -30.66 -24.79 15.47
N ASP A 164 -30.07 -25.89 15.01
CA ASP A 164 -29.24 -26.00 13.84
C ASP A 164 -27.93 -25.21 13.89
N TRP A 165 -27.60 -24.51 14.99
CA TRP A 165 -26.31 -23.91 15.19
C TRP A 165 -25.30 -24.92 15.74
N GLY A 166 -24.04 -24.78 15.30
CA GLY A 166 -22.93 -25.63 15.67
C GLY A 166 -21.59 -25.02 15.34
N LEU A 167 -20.55 -25.75 15.62
CA LEU A 167 -19.18 -25.44 15.31
C LEU A 167 -18.72 -26.25 14.11
N TRP A 168 -18.01 -25.59 13.19
CA TRP A 168 -17.00 -26.26 12.40
C TRP A 168 -15.67 -26.02 13.09
N THR A 169 -14.93 -27.09 13.41
CA THR A 169 -13.69 -27.00 14.15
C THR A 169 -12.63 -27.91 13.53
N TRP A 170 -11.37 -27.45 13.50
CA TRP A 170 -10.27 -28.17 12.90
C TRP A 170 -8.96 -27.92 13.67
N PRO A 171 -8.08 -28.92 13.81
CA PRO A 171 -6.72 -28.71 14.25
C PRO A 171 -5.87 -28.10 13.11
N ASP A 172 -4.85 -27.31 13.43
CA ASP A 172 -3.97 -26.73 12.42
C ASP A 172 -3.29 -27.83 11.60
N GLY A 173 -3.61 -27.89 10.30
CA GLY A 173 -3.12 -28.92 9.37
C GLY A 173 -3.84 -30.27 9.38
N GLY A 174 -4.96 -30.40 10.12
CA GLY A 174 -5.78 -31.62 10.18
C GLY A 174 -7.20 -31.45 9.61
N ASP A 175 -7.93 -32.58 9.54
CA ASP A 175 -9.30 -32.60 9.06
C ASP A 175 -10.26 -31.95 10.08
N GLY A 176 -11.22 -31.18 9.57
CA GLY A 176 -12.24 -30.51 10.39
C GLY A 176 -13.43 -31.43 10.67
N GLN A 177 -14.18 -31.08 11.74
CA GLN A 177 -15.43 -31.75 12.13
C GLN A 177 -16.52 -30.73 12.41
N SER A 178 -17.78 -31.12 12.24
CA SER A 178 -18.96 -30.36 12.62
C SER A 178 -19.52 -30.88 13.94
N ILE A 179 -19.79 -29.98 14.90
CA ILE A 179 -20.34 -30.31 16.22
C ILE A 179 -21.51 -29.35 16.46
N ASN A 180 -22.69 -29.90 16.76
CA ASN A 180 -23.85 -29.07 17.07
C ASN A 180 -23.83 -28.59 18.52
N PHE A 181 -24.53 -27.48 18.80
CA PHE A 181 -24.84 -27.05 20.17
C PHE A 181 -26.09 -27.79 20.69
N ASP A 182 -25.92 -29.08 20.94
CA ASP A 182 -27.03 -29.97 21.37
C ASP A 182 -27.43 -29.77 22.85
N GLU A 183 -26.58 -29.12 23.64
CA GLU A 183 -26.78 -28.77 25.02
C GLU A 183 -26.78 -27.25 25.22
N THR A 184 -27.43 -26.80 26.25
CA THR A 184 -27.39 -25.38 26.67
C THR A 184 -27.14 -25.30 28.16
N ASP A 185 -26.46 -24.27 28.61
CA ASP A 185 -26.26 -23.93 30.00
C ASP A 185 -26.75 -22.51 30.31
N ALA A 186 -26.35 -21.93 31.43
CA ALA A 186 -26.77 -20.59 31.86
C ALA A 186 -26.16 -19.51 30.92
N TYR A 187 -25.05 -19.81 30.22
CA TYR A 187 -24.43 -18.90 29.30
C TYR A 187 -25.06 -18.97 27.91
N GLY A 188 -25.18 -20.16 27.36
CA GLY A 188 -25.71 -20.37 26.02
C GLY A 188 -25.63 -21.79 25.51
N GLY A 189 -25.39 -21.95 24.17
CA GLY A 189 -25.16 -23.26 23.55
C GLY A 189 -23.81 -23.85 23.96
N VAL A 190 -23.77 -25.17 24.15
CA VAL A 190 -22.54 -25.88 24.57
C VAL A 190 -22.16 -26.93 23.53
N ALA A 191 -20.88 -26.97 23.16
CA ALA A 191 -20.28 -28.00 22.31
C ALA A 191 -18.99 -28.52 22.94
N ASN A 192 -18.75 -29.84 22.84
CA ASN A 192 -17.52 -30.46 23.31
C ASN A 192 -16.61 -30.82 22.13
N VAL A 193 -15.51 -30.12 21.97
CA VAL A 193 -14.52 -30.31 20.90
C VAL A 193 -13.49 -31.32 21.35
N LYS A 194 -13.36 -32.44 20.62
CA LYS A 194 -12.37 -33.47 20.90
C LYS A 194 -11.57 -33.84 19.68
N PHE A 195 -10.23 -33.83 19.84
CA PHE A 195 -9.30 -34.36 18.85
C PHE A 195 -8.33 -35.29 19.55
N ALA A 196 -8.27 -36.55 19.09
CA ALA A 196 -7.37 -37.54 19.63
C ALA A 196 -5.94 -37.31 19.15
N ASN A 197 -5.03 -37.16 20.11
CA ASN A 197 -3.57 -37.04 19.91
C ASN A 197 -3.23 -36.25 18.65
N PRO A 198 -3.66 -35.02 18.54
CA PRO A 198 -3.43 -34.23 17.35
C PRO A 198 -1.95 -33.93 17.25
N ASP A 199 -1.37 -34.17 16.07
CA ASP A 199 -0.04 -33.63 15.69
C ASP A 199 -0.08 -32.10 15.64
N VAL A 200 -0.80 -31.47 16.61
CA VAL A 200 -1.25 -30.13 16.55
C VAL A 200 -0.30 -29.20 17.23
N LYS A 201 0.12 -28.29 16.42
CA LYS A 201 0.84 -27.13 16.82
C LYS A 201 -0.11 -26.10 17.43
N LYS A 202 -0.56 -26.29 18.69
CA LYS A 202 -1.03 -25.23 19.57
C LYS A 202 -2.39 -24.56 19.34
N LEU A 203 -2.99 -24.53 18.13
CA LEU A 203 -4.24 -23.84 17.87
C LEU A 203 -5.33 -24.74 17.28
N ILE A 204 -6.58 -24.53 17.70
CA ILE A 204 -7.77 -25.15 17.16
C ILE A 204 -8.60 -24.07 16.46
N GLY A 205 -8.86 -24.24 15.17
CA GLY A 205 -9.76 -23.37 14.43
C GLY A 205 -11.22 -23.64 14.78
N LEU A 206 -12.01 -22.57 14.87
CA LEU A 206 -13.41 -22.60 15.26
C LEU A 206 -14.22 -21.63 14.40
N VAL A 207 -15.33 -22.11 13.84
CA VAL A 207 -16.34 -21.28 13.17
C VAL A 207 -17.71 -21.68 13.67
N THR A 208 -18.48 -20.72 14.15
CA THR A 208 -19.88 -20.94 14.46
C THR A 208 -20.72 -20.83 13.18
N LYS A 209 -21.47 -21.88 12.88
CA LYS A 209 -22.28 -21.96 11.66
C LYS A 209 -23.67 -22.54 11.93
N LYS A 210 -24.62 -22.27 11.03
CA LYS A 210 -25.96 -22.84 11.06
C LYS A 210 -26.13 -23.87 9.94
N GLY A 211 -26.56 -25.06 10.29
CA GLY A 211 -26.79 -26.17 9.34
C GLY A 211 -25.57 -26.42 8.45
N GLU A 212 -25.84 -26.74 7.18
CA GLU A 212 -24.77 -26.90 6.16
C GLU A 212 -24.37 -25.53 5.58
N TRP A 213 -23.87 -24.62 6.46
CA TRP A 213 -23.40 -23.28 6.08
C TRP A 213 -24.51 -22.33 5.58
N ALA A 214 -25.73 -22.47 6.10
CA ALA A 214 -26.81 -21.53 5.80
C ALA A 214 -26.52 -20.11 6.34
N GLU A 215 -25.85 -20.02 7.49
CA GLU A 215 -25.39 -18.80 8.13
C GLU A 215 -24.01 -19.07 8.76
N LYS A 216 -23.18 -18.04 8.86
CA LYS A 216 -21.90 -18.06 9.57
C LYS A 216 -21.88 -16.86 10.53
N ASP A 217 -21.41 -17.07 11.77
CA ASP A 217 -21.23 -15.98 12.71
C ASP A 217 -19.75 -15.57 12.79
N GLY A 218 -19.45 -14.43 12.20
CA GLY A 218 -18.13 -13.81 12.24
C GLY A 218 -17.05 -14.51 11.44
N GLU A 219 -15.80 -14.13 11.71
CA GLU A 219 -14.59 -14.69 11.12
C GLU A 219 -14.15 -15.98 11.81
N ASP A 220 -13.16 -16.66 11.23
CA ASP A 220 -12.52 -17.83 11.82
C ASP A 220 -11.81 -17.42 13.12
N ARG A 221 -12.07 -18.17 14.20
CA ARG A 221 -11.46 -17.98 15.52
C ARG A 221 -10.44 -19.09 15.79
N PHE A 222 -9.38 -18.80 16.52
CA PHE A 222 -8.33 -19.79 16.81
C PHE A 222 -8.09 -19.87 18.34
N ALA A 223 -8.51 -20.99 18.96
CA ALA A 223 -8.33 -21.24 20.38
C ALA A 223 -7.05 -22.02 20.67
N LEU A 224 -6.49 -21.86 21.87
CA LEU A 224 -5.39 -22.67 22.36
C LEU A 224 -5.82 -24.16 22.47
N SER A 225 -5.01 -25.09 21.95
CA SER A 225 -5.29 -26.52 22.04
C SER A 225 -5.31 -27.05 23.49
N THR A 226 -4.67 -26.32 24.41
CA THR A 226 -4.61 -26.65 25.83
C THR A 226 -5.79 -26.10 26.62
N ALA A 227 -6.61 -25.25 26.04
CA ALA A 227 -7.79 -24.69 26.71
C ALA A 227 -8.80 -25.78 27.04
N LYS A 228 -9.28 -25.81 28.28
CA LYS A 228 -10.32 -26.74 28.74
C LYS A 228 -11.72 -26.21 28.46
N GLU A 229 -11.87 -24.90 28.45
CA GLU A 229 -13.14 -24.21 28.33
C GLU A 229 -12.95 -22.85 27.68
N ILE A 230 -13.82 -22.48 26.75
CA ILE A 230 -13.84 -21.18 26.10
C ILE A 230 -15.26 -20.66 25.92
N TRP A 231 -15.40 -19.34 25.79
CA TRP A 231 -16.68 -18.66 25.60
C TRP A 231 -16.63 -17.85 24.31
N LEU A 232 -17.67 -17.96 23.51
CA LEU A 232 -17.88 -17.23 22.28
C LEU A 232 -19.15 -16.37 22.38
N VAL A 233 -19.16 -15.21 21.75
CA VAL A 233 -20.30 -14.30 21.71
C VAL A 233 -20.71 -14.06 20.26
N GLU A 234 -22.01 -14.07 19.98
CA GLU A 234 -22.56 -13.75 18.66
C GLU A 234 -22.07 -12.39 18.17
N GLY A 235 -21.46 -12.36 16.98
CA GLY A 235 -20.93 -11.14 16.36
C GLY A 235 -19.61 -10.63 16.92
N ASP A 236 -18.98 -11.34 17.87
CA ASP A 236 -17.67 -11.00 18.43
C ASP A 236 -16.61 -12.03 18.00
N SER A 237 -15.53 -11.59 17.38
CA SER A 237 -14.42 -12.46 16.95
C SER A 237 -13.52 -12.91 18.12
N THR A 238 -13.68 -12.33 19.30
CA THR A 238 -12.85 -12.61 20.47
C THR A 238 -13.13 -14.01 21.02
N ILE A 239 -12.08 -14.76 21.37
CA ILE A 239 -12.17 -15.96 22.20
C ILE A 239 -11.93 -15.56 23.66
N TYR A 240 -12.88 -15.87 24.52
CA TYR A 240 -12.78 -15.65 25.94
C TYR A 240 -12.38 -16.96 26.63
N TYR A 241 -11.38 -16.92 27.48
CA TYR A 241 -10.92 -18.07 28.30
C TYR A 241 -11.48 -18.04 29.73
N SER A 242 -12.40 -17.11 29.98
CA SER A 242 -13.25 -17.05 31.13
C SER A 242 -14.60 -16.48 30.72
N GLU A 243 -15.67 -16.76 31.46
CA GLU A 243 -17.02 -16.25 31.13
C GLU A 243 -17.03 -14.71 31.05
N PRO A 244 -17.28 -14.09 29.88
CA PRO A 244 -17.31 -12.64 29.73
C PRO A 244 -18.62 -12.06 30.32
N GLU A 245 -18.55 -10.85 30.85
CA GLU A 245 -19.73 -10.06 31.14
C GLU A 245 -20.40 -9.60 29.84
N ILE A 246 -21.64 -10.04 29.61
CA ILE A 246 -22.39 -9.70 28.39
C ILE A 246 -23.59 -8.83 28.76
N ASP A 247 -23.73 -7.69 28.07
CA ASP A 247 -24.98 -6.94 28.10
C ASP A 247 -26.08 -7.71 27.35
N ARG A 248 -26.90 -8.41 28.09
CA ARG A 248 -28.02 -9.25 27.59
C ARG A 248 -29.29 -8.44 27.33
N SER A 249 -29.28 -7.12 27.51
CA SER A 249 -30.46 -6.28 27.30
C SER A 249 -30.87 -6.27 25.82
N PRO A 250 -32.17 -6.19 25.52
CA PRO A 250 -32.64 -5.91 24.19
C PRO A 250 -32.13 -4.54 23.73
N LYS A 251 -31.61 -4.46 22.49
CA LYS A 251 -31.14 -3.18 21.94
C LYS A 251 -31.26 -3.10 20.42
N ILE A 252 -31.47 -1.89 19.94
CA ILE A 252 -31.30 -1.56 18.54
C ILE A 252 -29.78 -1.50 18.25
N VAL A 253 -29.29 -2.42 17.42
CA VAL A 253 -27.87 -2.52 17.08
C VAL A 253 -27.46 -1.44 16.07
N SER A 254 -28.21 -1.33 14.97
CA SER A 254 -27.99 -0.33 13.95
C SER A 254 -29.28 0.31 13.46
N PHE A 255 -29.18 1.51 12.94
CA PHE A 255 -30.22 2.20 12.19
C PHE A 255 -29.54 3.00 11.09
N GLU A 256 -29.61 2.50 9.85
CA GLU A 256 -28.79 2.99 8.73
C GLU A 256 -29.63 3.30 7.50
N ALA A 257 -29.36 4.41 6.84
CA ALA A 257 -30.06 4.81 5.64
C ALA A 257 -29.49 4.10 4.40
N ASP A 258 -30.31 3.27 3.74
CA ASP A 258 -29.96 2.60 2.48
C ASP A 258 -30.18 3.54 1.29
N THR A 259 -31.23 4.35 1.36
CA THR A 259 -31.59 5.38 0.40
C THR A 259 -32.05 6.65 1.11
N PHE A 260 -32.35 7.72 0.37
CA PHE A 260 -32.93 8.93 0.99
C PHE A 260 -34.33 8.72 1.55
N ARG A 261 -34.98 7.61 1.23
CA ARG A 261 -36.36 7.32 1.68
C ARG A 261 -36.51 5.99 2.41
N GLN A 262 -35.41 5.31 2.66
CA GLN A 262 -35.42 4.02 3.35
C GLN A 262 -34.24 3.87 4.26
N ALA A 263 -34.49 3.30 5.42
CA ALA A 263 -33.45 2.89 6.36
C ALA A 263 -33.76 1.50 6.90
N GLU A 264 -32.70 0.75 7.20
CA GLU A 264 -32.78 -0.55 7.86
C GLU A 264 -32.41 -0.38 9.35
N LEU A 265 -33.21 -0.99 10.21
CA LEU A 265 -32.99 -1.05 11.65
C LEU A 265 -32.73 -2.50 12.03
N THR A 266 -31.62 -2.78 12.71
CA THR A 266 -31.21 -4.12 13.12
C THR A 266 -31.25 -4.25 14.65
N LEU A 267 -31.74 -5.37 15.14
CA LEU A 267 -31.90 -5.69 16.56
C LEU A 267 -31.00 -6.85 16.97
N ASN A 268 -30.63 -6.90 18.25
CA ASN A 268 -29.91 -8.05 18.78
C ASN A 268 -30.83 -9.24 19.14
N ARG A 269 -32.14 -9.09 19.00
CA ARG A 269 -33.12 -10.16 19.25
C ARG A 269 -34.18 -10.24 18.17
N VAL A 270 -34.84 -11.39 18.07
CA VAL A 270 -35.98 -11.60 17.18
C VAL A 270 -37.09 -10.64 17.50
N ILE A 271 -37.72 -10.08 16.49
CA ILE A 271 -38.82 -9.14 16.55
C ILE A 271 -40.10 -9.89 16.99
N ASP A 272 -40.71 -9.47 18.08
CA ASP A 272 -42.03 -9.93 18.50
C ASP A 272 -43.17 -9.14 17.81
N GLU A 273 -44.41 -9.59 18.01
CA GLU A 273 -45.60 -8.98 17.39
C GLU A 273 -45.85 -7.53 17.87
N THR A 274 -45.33 -7.13 19.02
CA THR A 274 -45.54 -5.81 19.63
C THR A 274 -44.51 -4.78 19.19
N PHE A 275 -43.33 -5.20 18.80
CA PHE A 275 -42.20 -4.32 18.45
C PHE A 275 -42.58 -3.20 17.48
N LEU A 276 -43.22 -3.54 16.34
CA LEU A 276 -43.56 -2.57 15.29
C LEU A 276 -44.57 -1.52 15.78
N SER A 277 -45.43 -1.88 16.72
CA SER A 277 -46.46 -0.96 17.27
C SER A 277 -45.87 0.00 18.31
N GLU A 278 -44.76 -0.37 18.94
CA GLU A 278 -44.08 0.42 19.97
C GLU A 278 -42.90 1.24 19.42
N LEU A 279 -42.44 0.92 18.18
CA LEU A 279 -41.35 1.64 17.52
C LEU A 279 -41.85 3.03 17.07
N THR A 280 -41.11 4.05 17.45
CA THR A 280 -41.32 5.43 16.98
C THR A 280 -40.05 5.98 16.36
N VAL A 281 -40.18 6.84 15.36
CA VAL A 281 -39.03 7.52 14.71
C VAL A 281 -39.26 9.02 14.79
N GLU A 282 -38.37 9.70 15.48
CA GLU A 282 -38.39 11.17 15.62
C GLU A 282 -37.45 11.81 14.60
N GLY A 283 -37.75 13.05 14.17
CA GLY A 283 -36.88 13.83 13.27
C GLY A 283 -37.15 13.64 11.76
N ALA A 284 -38.02 12.69 11.39
CA ALA A 284 -38.50 12.50 10.02
C ALA A 284 -39.95 12.00 10.02
N THR A 285 -40.66 12.18 8.88
CA THR A 285 -42.02 11.67 8.71
C THR A 285 -41.96 10.26 8.11
N VAL A 286 -42.38 9.28 8.90
CA VAL A 286 -42.44 7.87 8.49
C VAL A 286 -43.66 7.63 7.60
N GLU A 287 -43.51 6.91 6.52
CA GLU A 287 -44.57 6.41 5.65
C GLU A 287 -45.02 5.02 6.08
N SER A 288 -44.07 4.10 6.27
CA SER A 288 -44.34 2.75 6.76
C SER A 288 -43.15 2.19 7.56
N VAL A 289 -43.46 1.20 8.40
CA VAL A 289 -42.49 0.38 9.13
C VAL A 289 -42.88 -1.08 8.88
N GLU A 290 -41.95 -1.87 8.36
CA GLU A 290 -42.23 -3.25 7.96
C GLU A 290 -41.11 -4.19 8.44
N LYS A 291 -41.49 -5.37 8.92
CA LYS A 291 -40.49 -6.41 9.24
C LYS A 291 -39.81 -6.88 7.96
N SER A 292 -38.49 -6.76 7.88
CA SER A 292 -37.65 -7.20 6.73
C SER A 292 -36.94 -8.51 7.00
N GLY A 293 -36.72 -8.86 8.25
CA GLY A 293 -36.11 -10.11 8.69
C GLY A 293 -36.46 -10.44 10.14
N ASP A 294 -35.93 -11.51 10.69
CA ASP A 294 -36.22 -11.90 12.07
C ASP A 294 -35.72 -10.88 13.09
N LYS A 295 -34.61 -10.19 12.78
CA LYS A 295 -33.97 -9.17 13.60
C LYS A 295 -33.89 -7.81 12.91
N SER A 296 -34.61 -7.61 11.80
CA SER A 296 -34.51 -6.38 11.01
C SER A 296 -35.85 -5.79 10.61
N VAL A 297 -35.86 -4.47 10.50
CA VAL A 297 -37.06 -3.66 10.18
C VAL A 297 -36.69 -2.61 9.17
N THR A 298 -37.43 -2.57 8.07
CA THR A 298 -37.34 -1.48 7.09
C THR A 298 -38.24 -0.33 7.52
N VAL A 299 -37.66 0.86 7.64
CA VAL A 299 -38.35 2.13 7.85
C VAL A 299 -38.39 2.92 6.56
N ARG A 300 -39.60 3.27 6.05
CA ARG A 300 -39.76 4.12 4.86
C ARG A 300 -40.20 5.51 5.26
N PHE A 301 -39.61 6.51 4.59
CA PHE A 301 -39.90 7.93 4.84
C PHE A 301 -40.76 8.50 3.70
N SER A 302 -41.74 9.34 4.03
CA SER A 302 -42.63 10.01 3.06
C SER A 302 -41.91 11.01 2.15
N ALA A 303 -40.74 11.51 2.57
CA ALA A 303 -39.91 12.44 1.81
C ALA A 303 -38.43 12.09 1.99
N ASP A 304 -37.57 12.67 1.13
CA ASP A 304 -36.11 12.52 1.27
C ASP A 304 -35.63 13.06 2.62
N ILE A 305 -34.95 12.23 3.40
CA ILE A 305 -34.35 12.64 4.67
C ILE A 305 -33.13 13.55 4.44
N ASP A 306 -32.88 14.44 5.40
CA ASP A 306 -31.62 15.14 5.49
C ASP A 306 -30.64 14.31 6.36
N LEU A 307 -29.58 13.80 5.74
CA LEU A 307 -28.57 12.95 6.42
C LEU A 307 -27.79 13.68 7.53
N ALA A 308 -27.90 15.00 7.58
CA ALA A 308 -27.34 15.81 8.66
C ALA A 308 -28.35 16.07 9.80
N ALA A 309 -29.63 15.69 9.62
CA ALA A 309 -30.63 15.81 10.71
C ALA A 309 -30.43 14.69 11.75
N VAL A 310 -30.82 14.99 12.98
CA VAL A 310 -30.91 13.97 14.03
C VAL A 310 -32.23 13.23 13.87
N ILE A 311 -32.18 12.02 13.34
CA ILE A 311 -33.33 11.13 13.22
C ILE A 311 -33.08 9.97 14.16
N THR A 312 -34.05 9.70 15.08
CA THR A 312 -33.86 8.71 16.15
C THR A 312 -35.00 7.71 16.13
N ALA A 313 -34.67 6.44 15.99
CA ALA A 313 -35.59 5.35 16.29
C ALA A 313 -35.60 5.12 17.80
N LYS A 314 -36.78 4.99 18.39
CA LYS A 314 -36.99 4.79 19.83
C LYS A 314 -37.93 3.63 20.07
N HIS A 315 -37.55 2.79 21.02
CA HIS A 315 -38.39 1.68 21.47
C HIS A 315 -38.27 1.50 22.99
N PRO A 316 -39.38 1.35 23.74
CA PRO A 316 -39.36 1.28 25.21
C PRO A 316 -38.43 0.21 25.78
N THR A 317 -38.35 -0.94 25.10
CA THR A 317 -37.56 -2.09 25.56
C THR A 317 -36.15 -2.14 24.92
N PHE A 318 -36.04 -1.75 23.64
CA PHE A 318 -34.78 -1.86 22.86
C PHE A 318 -33.96 -0.57 22.87
N GLY A 319 -34.45 0.49 23.53
CA GLY A 319 -33.75 1.76 23.63
C GLY A 319 -33.79 2.59 22.35
N ASP A 320 -32.93 3.58 22.30
CA ASP A 320 -32.89 4.59 21.25
C ASP A 320 -31.65 4.38 20.32
N LYS A 321 -31.83 4.62 19.03
CA LYS A 321 -30.71 4.61 18.07
C LYS A 321 -30.83 5.75 17.07
N VAL A 322 -29.77 6.52 16.92
CA VAL A 322 -29.70 7.62 15.93
C VAL A 322 -29.35 7.06 14.57
N LEU A 323 -30.07 7.53 13.53
CA LEU A 323 -29.83 7.16 12.15
C LEU A 323 -28.41 7.53 11.71
N GLN A 324 -27.74 6.59 11.11
CA GLN A 324 -26.46 6.77 10.43
C GLN A 324 -26.66 6.70 8.91
N ALA A 325 -25.79 7.36 8.19
CA ALA A 325 -25.79 7.26 6.74
C ALA A 325 -25.08 5.97 6.32
N GLY A 326 -25.83 4.99 5.89
CA GLY A 326 -25.39 3.70 5.39
C GLY A 326 -25.09 3.71 3.88
N ASP A 327 -25.72 2.77 3.17
CA ASP A 327 -25.52 2.55 1.72
C ASP A 327 -25.90 3.74 0.85
N VAL A 328 -26.78 4.61 1.33
CA VAL A 328 -27.15 5.85 0.64
C VAL A 328 -25.90 6.66 0.22
N LEU A 329 -24.84 6.66 1.04
CA LEU A 329 -23.58 7.38 0.75
C LEU A 329 -22.88 6.86 -0.51
N ARG A 330 -23.12 5.61 -0.84
CA ARG A 330 -22.48 4.90 -1.94
C ARG A 330 -23.31 4.92 -3.24
N SER A 331 -24.49 5.55 -3.15
CA SER A 331 -25.44 5.62 -4.26
C SER A 331 -25.12 6.73 -5.27
N PRO A 332 -25.50 6.56 -6.55
CA PRO A 332 -25.44 7.64 -7.54
C PRO A 332 -26.28 8.86 -7.16
N GLU A 333 -27.39 8.64 -6.43
CA GLU A 333 -28.30 9.68 -5.96
C GLU A 333 -27.63 10.60 -4.95
N PHE A 334 -26.81 10.03 -4.07
CA PHE A 334 -26.00 10.82 -3.12
C PHE A 334 -25.03 11.75 -3.86
N ASP A 335 -24.29 11.21 -4.82
CA ASP A 335 -23.39 12.00 -5.65
C ASP A 335 -24.15 13.09 -6.45
N ALA A 336 -25.30 12.77 -6.99
CA ALA A 336 -26.14 13.75 -7.72
C ALA A 336 -26.59 14.90 -6.82
N LYS A 337 -26.91 14.62 -5.55
CA LYS A 337 -27.40 15.59 -4.57
C LYS A 337 -26.26 16.41 -3.97
N TYR A 338 -25.14 15.78 -3.61
CA TYR A 338 -24.09 16.37 -2.78
C TYR A 338 -22.74 16.59 -3.45
N ALA A 339 -22.44 16.01 -4.62
CA ALA A 339 -21.18 16.31 -5.28
C ALA A 339 -21.01 17.81 -5.56
N TYR A 340 -19.88 18.35 -5.15
CA TYR A 340 -19.58 19.78 -5.22
C TYR A 340 -18.39 20.03 -6.14
N ASP A 341 -18.60 20.79 -7.20
CA ASP A 341 -17.57 21.11 -8.20
C ASP A 341 -16.76 22.37 -7.88
N GLY A 342 -17.17 23.12 -6.85
CA GLY A 342 -16.47 24.33 -6.42
C GLY A 342 -15.13 24.07 -5.75
N LYS A 343 -14.46 25.17 -5.38
CA LYS A 343 -13.17 25.10 -4.68
C LYS A 343 -13.37 24.69 -3.22
N LEU A 344 -12.66 23.67 -2.78
CA LEU A 344 -12.56 23.24 -1.39
C LEU A 344 -11.24 23.67 -0.77
N GLY A 345 -11.14 23.54 0.54
CA GLY A 345 -9.97 23.95 1.31
C GLY A 345 -9.92 25.45 1.60
N VAL A 346 -8.75 25.94 1.96
CA VAL A 346 -8.54 27.34 2.29
C VAL A 346 -8.24 28.20 1.05
N THR A 347 -8.89 29.35 0.98
CA THR A 347 -8.53 30.42 0.03
C THR A 347 -8.01 31.61 0.82
N TYR A 348 -6.70 31.76 0.83
CA TYR A 348 -6.02 32.84 1.56
C TYR A 348 -5.97 34.12 0.75
N LYS A 349 -6.19 35.24 1.45
CA LYS A 349 -5.84 36.61 1.08
C LYS A 349 -5.38 37.33 2.34
N HIS A 350 -4.43 38.22 2.24
CA HIS A 350 -3.91 38.98 3.39
C HIS A 350 -5.00 39.67 4.25
N SER A 351 -6.09 40.10 3.65
CA SER A 351 -7.20 40.77 4.38
C SER A 351 -8.22 39.78 4.97
N LYS A 352 -8.29 38.56 4.45
CA LYS A 352 -9.25 37.55 4.87
C LYS A 352 -8.94 36.14 4.29
N SER A 353 -9.35 35.10 4.96
CA SER A 353 -9.31 33.73 4.46
C SER A 353 -10.70 33.11 4.47
N GLN A 354 -11.01 32.34 3.42
CA GLN A 354 -12.23 31.54 3.31
C GLN A 354 -11.88 30.08 3.43
N PHE A 355 -12.62 29.36 4.27
CA PHE A 355 -12.52 27.93 4.48
C PHE A 355 -13.79 27.25 3.97
N VAL A 356 -13.64 26.21 3.14
CA VAL A 356 -14.75 25.45 2.57
C VAL A 356 -14.47 23.97 2.77
N LEU A 357 -15.27 23.32 3.60
CA LEU A 357 -15.22 21.89 3.86
C LEU A 357 -16.43 21.20 3.25
N TRP A 358 -16.27 20.06 2.62
CA TRP A 358 -17.36 19.21 2.19
C TRP A 358 -17.61 18.12 3.24
N ALA A 359 -18.74 18.24 3.95
CA ALA A 359 -19.16 17.31 4.99
C ALA A 359 -20.70 17.21 5.03
N PRO A 360 -21.33 16.59 4.03
CA PRO A 360 -22.78 16.61 3.83
C PRO A 360 -23.58 15.94 4.95
N THR A 361 -22.97 14.98 5.67
CA THR A 361 -23.58 14.26 6.78
C THR A 361 -23.33 14.89 8.15
N ALA A 362 -22.53 15.94 8.22
CA ALA A 362 -22.22 16.61 9.47
C ALA A 362 -23.41 17.43 9.99
N GLN A 363 -23.68 17.30 11.26
CA GLN A 363 -24.72 18.07 11.99
C GLN A 363 -24.25 19.49 12.32
N ASP A 364 -22.97 19.67 12.63
CA ASP A 364 -22.31 20.93 12.91
C ASP A 364 -20.84 20.84 12.56
N VAL A 365 -20.25 21.94 12.12
CA VAL A 365 -18.82 22.06 11.88
C VAL A 365 -18.30 23.33 12.48
N LYS A 366 -17.20 23.19 13.23
CA LYS A 366 -16.47 24.34 13.78
C LYS A 366 -15.06 24.36 13.22
N LEU A 367 -14.64 25.53 12.76
CA LEU A 367 -13.26 25.82 12.41
C LEU A 367 -12.48 26.15 13.68
N GLU A 368 -11.42 25.42 13.95
CA GLU A 368 -10.49 25.66 15.04
C GLU A 368 -9.21 26.29 14.47
N LEU A 369 -8.80 27.44 15.01
CA LEU A 369 -7.57 28.13 14.63
C LEU A 369 -6.52 27.97 15.71
N TRP A 370 -5.26 27.71 15.30
CA TRP A 370 -4.15 27.34 16.18
C TRP A 370 -2.97 28.27 16.01
N ASN A 371 -2.31 28.64 17.11
CA ASN A 371 -0.96 29.16 17.05
C ASN A 371 0.01 28.02 16.78
N MET A 372 0.86 28.14 15.77
CA MET A 372 1.82 27.09 15.41
C MET A 372 3.15 27.31 16.11
N PRO A 373 3.55 26.40 17.05
CA PRO A 373 4.87 26.44 17.69
C PRO A 373 5.99 26.17 16.68
N LYS A 374 7.15 26.80 16.89
CA LYS A 374 8.32 26.64 15.99
C LYS A 374 9.34 25.57 16.45
N THR A 375 9.09 24.92 17.55
CA THR A 375 10.07 23.99 18.19
C THR A 375 9.44 22.73 18.77
N ARG A 376 8.13 22.58 18.65
CA ARG A 376 7.37 21.40 19.10
C ARG A 376 6.07 21.28 18.29
N PRO A 377 5.43 20.11 18.30
CA PRO A 377 4.08 19.97 17.82
C PRO A 377 3.09 20.87 18.56
N ALA A 378 2.01 21.26 17.88
CA ALA A 378 0.91 22.00 18.51
C ALA A 378 0.11 21.08 19.45
N SER A 379 -0.48 21.66 20.48
CA SER A 379 -1.30 20.96 21.48
C SER A 379 -2.54 21.79 21.77
N ASP A 380 -3.50 21.29 22.54
CA ASP A 380 -4.75 22.02 22.87
C ASP A 380 -4.50 23.38 23.54
N LYS A 381 -3.34 23.58 24.15
CA LYS A 381 -2.94 24.88 24.72
C LYS A 381 -2.69 25.97 23.65
N ASP A 382 -2.46 25.54 22.41
CA ASP A 382 -2.19 26.41 21.28
C ASP A 382 -3.45 26.77 20.50
N LEU A 383 -4.62 26.20 20.88
CA LEU A 383 -5.91 26.56 20.30
C LEU A 383 -6.21 28.02 20.56
N LYS A 384 -6.31 28.79 19.49
CA LYS A 384 -6.46 30.24 19.53
C LYS A 384 -7.93 30.68 19.51
N LYS A 385 -8.72 29.99 18.69
CA LYS A 385 -10.12 30.40 18.46
C LYS A 385 -10.91 29.26 17.80
N THR A 386 -12.17 29.11 18.19
CA THR A 386 -13.16 28.27 17.54
C THR A 386 -14.24 29.12 16.90
N ILE A 387 -14.63 28.80 15.66
CA ILE A 387 -15.58 29.58 14.86
C ILE A 387 -16.62 28.60 14.28
N SER A 388 -17.89 28.81 14.52
CA SER A 388 -18.96 28.03 13.88
C SER A 388 -19.00 28.31 12.38
N MET A 389 -19.02 27.27 11.58
CA MET A 389 -19.16 27.38 10.13
C MET A 389 -20.65 27.41 9.74
N LYS A 390 -20.93 27.94 8.59
CA LYS A 390 -22.28 27.96 8.02
C LYS A 390 -22.42 26.89 6.97
N ARG A 391 -23.51 26.12 7.00
CA ARG A 391 -23.86 25.15 5.97
C ARG A 391 -24.07 25.89 4.64
N GLY A 392 -23.37 25.46 3.60
CA GLY A 392 -23.44 25.95 2.25
C GLY A 392 -24.21 25.01 1.33
N GLU A 393 -24.03 25.18 0.03
CA GLU A 393 -24.66 24.33 -0.98
C GLU A 393 -24.02 22.94 -1.02
N ARG A 394 -24.77 21.92 -1.43
CA ARG A 394 -24.30 20.54 -1.67
C ARG A 394 -23.50 19.94 -0.49
N GLY A 395 -23.92 20.23 0.74
CA GLY A 395 -23.29 19.68 1.93
C GLY A 395 -21.93 20.31 2.28
N THR A 396 -21.58 21.47 1.71
CA THR A 396 -20.41 22.21 2.12
C THR A 396 -20.66 23.00 3.41
N TRP A 397 -19.57 23.30 4.12
CA TRP A 397 -19.52 24.19 5.27
C TRP A 397 -18.54 25.30 5.02
N VAL A 398 -18.90 26.53 5.32
CA VAL A 398 -18.14 27.73 4.94
C VAL A 398 -17.90 28.64 6.14
N ALA A 399 -16.66 29.09 6.30
CA ALA A 399 -16.30 30.16 7.23
C ALA A 399 -15.45 31.22 6.52
N GLU A 400 -15.68 32.50 6.80
CA GLU A 400 -14.82 33.59 6.38
C GLU A 400 -14.21 34.24 7.63
N VAL A 401 -12.90 34.35 7.67
CA VAL A 401 -12.17 34.96 8.78
C VAL A 401 -11.40 36.15 8.29
N ARG A 402 -11.68 37.33 8.84
CA ARG A 402 -11.00 38.58 8.52
C ARG A 402 -9.63 38.65 9.18
N GLY A 403 -8.72 39.36 8.54
CA GLY A 403 -7.33 39.51 8.96
C GLY A 403 -6.39 38.59 8.26
N ASP A 404 -5.14 38.78 8.54
CA ASP A 404 -4.05 37.94 8.03
C ASP A 404 -3.94 36.67 8.86
N LEU A 405 -4.10 35.53 8.20
CA LEU A 405 -3.97 34.20 8.81
C LEU A 405 -2.73 33.45 8.36
N ASP A 406 -1.81 34.08 7.63
CA ASP A 406 -0.59 33.43 7.20
C ASP A 406 0.20 32.85 8.40
N GLY A 407 0.57 31.57 8.34
CA GLY A 407 1.23 30.83 9.42
C GLY A 407 0.30 30.36 10.56
N ILE A 408 -1.01 30.61 10.49
CA ILE A 408 -1.99 30.11 11.47
C ILE A 408 -2.39 28.67 11.10
N GLY A 409 -2.34 27.78 12.08
CA GLY A 409 -2.85 26.42 11.96
C GLY A 409 -4.37 26.37 12.00
N TYR A 410 -4.95 25.34 11.38
CA TYR A 410 -6.39 25.12 11.45
C TYR A 410 -6.75 23.62 11.41
N THR A 411 -7.86 23.26 12.04
CA THR A 411 -8.54 21.98 11.99
C THR A 411 -10.04 22.19 11.93
N TYR A 412 -10.77 21.14 11.60
CA TYR A 412 -12.21 21.14 11.70
C TYR A 412 -12.65 20.22 12.85
N ASN A 413 -13.55 20.69 13.68
CA ASN A 413 -14.28 19.87 14.64
C ASN A 413 -15.65 19.55 14.02
N VAL A 414 -15.84 18.30 13.60
CA VAL A 414 -17.01 17.85 12.84
C VAL A 414 -17.90 17.05 13.78
N LYS A 415 -19.15 17.46 13.92
CA LYS A 415 -20.15 16.77 14.73
C LYS A 415 -21.00 15.84 13.88
N HIS A 416 -20.98 14.58 14.20
CA HIS A 416 -21.84 13.53 13.66
C HIS A 416 -22.83 13.02 14.69
N ALA A 417 -23.75 12.14 14.29
CA ALA A 417 -24.65 11.43 15.20
C ALA A 417 -23.88 10.63 16.28
N SER A 418 -22.73 10.08 15.93
CA SER A 418 -21.85 9.30 16.81
C SER A 418 -20.96 10.14 17.75
N GLY A 419 -20.94 11.46 17.58
CA GLY A 419 -20.11 12.36 18.38
C GLY A 419 -19.34 13.40 17.55
N SER A 420 -18.41 14.08 18.20
CA SER A 420 -17.56 15.10 17.55
C SER A 420 -16.15 14.59 17.38
N VAL A 421 -15.58 14.81 16.20
CA VAL A 421 -14.21 14.42 15.83
C VAL A 421 -13.42 15.60 15.28
N ARG A 422 -12.13 15.66 15.59
CA ARG A 422 -11.22 16.64 15.00
C ARG A 422 -10.55 16.04 13.76
N ALA A 423 -10.50 16.81 12.68
CA ALA A 423 -9.90 16.38 11.42
C ALA A 423 -9.10 17.51 10.76
N VAL A 424 -8.05 17.13 10.05
CA VAL A 424 -7.33 18.03 9.14
C VAL A 424 -8.09 18.12 7.82
N ASP A 425 -7.99 19.27 7.19
CA ASP A 425 -8.59 19.52 5.88
C ASP A 425 -7.98 18.59 4.81
N PRO A 426 -8.74 17.75 4.11
CA PRO A 426 -8.23 16.92 3.01
C PRO A 426 -7.60 17.73 1.87
N TYR A 427 -7.94 19.04 1.78
CA TYR A 427 -7.39 19.97 0.82
C TYR A 427 -6.27 20.86 1.41
N ALA A 428 -5.77 20.57 2.61
CA ALA A 428 -4.68 21.33 3.21
C ALA A 428 -3.42 21.26 2.32
N THR A 429 -2.94 22.43 1.86
CA THR A 429 -1.74 22.53 1.02
C THR A 429 -0.46 22.74 1.83
N ALA A 430 -0.60 22.92 3.11
CA ALA A 430 0.46 23.03 4.09
C ALA A 430 -0.01 22.44 5.41
N VAL A 431 0.87 21.75 6.11
CA VAL A 431 0.59 21.16 7.42
C VAL A 431 1.69 21.51 8.42
N GLY A 432 1.34 21.47 9.70
CA GLY A 432 2.31 21.54 10.80
C GLY A 432 3.17 20.29 10.88
N VAL A 433 4.11 20.30 11.81
CA VAL A 433 4.95 19.11 12.08
C VAL A 433 4.07 17.91 12.42
N ASN A 434 4.43 16.75 11.87
CA ASN A 434 3.66 15.50 11.95
C ASN A 434 2.27 15.53 11.31
N GLY A 435 1.92 16.58 10.56
CA GLY A 435 0.70 16.61 9.75
C GLY A 435 -0.63 16.75 10.51
N ASP A 436 -0.64 17.12 11.80
CA ASP A 436 -1.84 17.11 12.66
C ASP A 436 -2.70 18.38 12.56
N GLN A 437 -2.22 19.44 11.95
CA GLN A 437 -2.96 20.67 11.65
C GLN A 437 -2.66 21.11 10.22
N GLY A 438 -3.70 21.51 9.48
CA GLY A 438 -3.50 22.32 8.28
C GLY A 438 -2.93 23.68 8.66
N VAL A 439 -2.14 24.30 7.79
CA VAL A 439 -1.57 25.64 8.01
C VAL A 439 -1.97 26.54 6.85
N VAL A 440 -2.49 27.74 7.16
CA VAL A 440 -2.74 28.77 6.16
C VAL A 440 -1.41 29.37 5.72
N VAL A 441 -1.10 29.32 4.42
CA VAL A 441 0.18 29.81 3.90
C VAL A 441 -0.03 30.66 2.65
N ASP A 442 0.65 31.81 2.59
CA ASP A 442 0.84 32.50 1.31
C ASP A 442 1.85 31.73 0.46
N LEU A 443 1.35 30.93 -0.47
CA LEU A 443 2.18 30.13 -1.38
C LEU A 443 3.12 30.97 -2.25
N ASN A 444 2.85 32.29 -2.42
CA ASN A 444 3.73 33.17 -3.18
C ASN A 444 5.06 33.40 -2.46
N GLU A 445 5.06 33.40 -1.11
CA GLU A 445 6.27 33.55 -0.32
C GLU A 445 7.18 32.32 -0.32
N THR A 446 6.67 31.18 -0.83
CA THR A 446 7.42 29.93 -0.88
C THR A 446 8.13 29.70 -2.23
N LYS A 447 7.95 30.61 -3.19
CA LYS A 447 8.53 30.51 -4.52
C LYS A 447 10.03 30.79 -4.52
N PRO A 448 10.89 29.90 -5.05
CA PRO A 448 12.30 30.19 -5.22
C PRO A 448 12.51 31.27 -6.29
N LYS A 449 13.73 31.85 -6.32
CA LYS A 449 14.10 32.79 -7.38
C LYS A 449 13.96 32.13 -8.75
N ARG A 450 13.39 32.83 -9.73
CA ARG A 450 13.15 32.33 -11.10
C ARG A 450 12.18 31.13 -11.17
N TRP A 451 11.26 30.97 -10.19
CA TRP A 451 10.30 29.87 -10.13
C TRP A 451 9.51 29.65 -11.43
N ASN A 452 9.28 30.67 -12.21
CA ASN A 452 8.57 30.59 -13.50
C ASN A 452 9.50 30.39 -14.70
N SER A 453 10.76 30.00 -14.50
CA SER A 453 11.70 29.71 -15.58
C SER A 453 11.28 28.44 -16.35
N MET A 454 11.73 28.33 -17.60
CA MET A 454 11.33 27.23 -18.48
C MET A 454 11.77 25.87 -17.91
N LYS A 455 10.86 24.94 -17.86
CA LYS A 455 11.16 23.53 -17.59
C LYS A 455 11.68 22.82 -18.84
N PRO A 456 12.42 21.70 -18.69
CA PRO A 456 12.94 20.94 -19.82
C PRO A 456 11.83 20.45 -20.75
N LYS A 457 12.05 20.50 -22.06
CA LYS A 457 11.08 20.04 -23.06
C LYS A 457 11.12 18.52 -23.18
N LEU A 458 9.96 17.89 -23.32
CA LEU A 458 9.80 16.50 -23.68
C LEU A 458 9.03 16.43 -25.02
N ALA A 459 9.68 15.97 -26.08
CA ALA A 459 9.07 15.92 -27.41
C ALA A 459 8.09 14.74 -27.54
N LYS A 460 8.46 13.60 -27.01
CA LYS A 460 7.67 12.35 -27.04
C LYS A 460 7.76 11.68 -25.67
N ARG A 461 6.68 11.04 -25.21
CA ARG A 461 6.70 10.31 -23.92
C ARG A 461 7.75 9.19 -23.90
N THR A 462 7.97 8.52 -25.03
CA THR A 462 8.99 7.48 -25.18
C THR A 462 10.43 8.01 -25.19
N ASP A 463 10.62 9.34 -25.21
CA ASP A 463 11.95 9.97 -25.03
C ASP A 463 12.34 10.00 -23.54
N ALA A 464 11.40 9.76 -22.64
CA ALA A 464 11.68 9.73 -21.22
C ALA A 464 12.56 8.50 -20.86
N ILE A 465 13.56 8.75 -20.05
CA ILE A 465 14.36 7.76 -19.33
C ILE A 465 14.22 8.14 -17.85
N ILE A 466 13.41 7.38 -17.14
CA ILE A 466 13.04 7.65 -15.75
C ILE A 466 14.04 6.97 -14.83
N TYR A 467 14.50 7.69 -13.82
CA TYR A 467 15.40 7.21 -12.78
C TYR A 467 14.68 7.31 -11.45
N GLU A 468 14.25 6.19 -10.89
CA GLU A 468 13.54 6.11 -9.63
C GLU A 468 14.50 6.20 -8.46
N THR A 469 14.23 7.07 -7.51
CA THR A 469 15.04 7.23 -6.30
C THR A 469 14.19 7.66 -5.11
N HIS A 470 14.79 7.61 -3.93
CA HIS A 470 14.23 8.14 -2.69
C HIS A 470 15.01 9.39 -2.28
N VAL A 471 14.33 10.39 -1.72
CA VAL A 471 15.00 11.65 -1.30
C VAL A 471 16.11 11.37 -0.30
N ARG A 472 15.87 10.49 0.68
CA ARG A 472 16.84 10.13 1.70
C ARG A 472 17.95 9.28 1.13
N ASP A 473 17.65 8.19 0.41
CA ASP A 473 18.62 7.22 -0.10
C ASP A 473 19.68 7.86 -0.99
N LEU A 474 19.29 8.85 -1.81
CA LEU A 474 20.19 9.49 -2.77
C LEU A 474 21.38 10.19 -2.10
N SER A 475 21.17 10.71 -0.90
CA SER A 475 22.13 11.60 -0.24
C SER A 475 22.65 11.08 1.08
N ILE A 476 21.87 10.25 1.80
CA ILE A 476 22.35 9.61 3.02
C ILE A 476 23.45 8.61 2.65
N PHE A 477 24.49 8.53 3.40
CA PHE A 477 25.56 7.58 3.17
C PHE A 477 26.14 7.21 4.53
N ASP A 478 25.52 6.21 5.13
CA ASP A 478 25.98 5.61 6.39
C ASP A 478 26.88 4.43 6.08
N VAL A 479 28.15 4.70 5.89
CA VAL A 479 29.14 3.62 5.95
C VAL A 479 29.67 3.61 7.35
N THR A 480 29.72 2.45 7.94
CA THR A 480 30.23 2.18 9.27
C THR A 480 31.71 2.60 9.48
N SER A 481 32.31 3.26 8.51
CA SER A 481 33.65 3.82 8.57
C SER A 481 33.61 5.28 8.16
N ASP A 482 34.22 6.17 8.93
CA ASP A 482 34.46 7.59 8.61
C ASP A 482 35.27 7.81 7.31
N LYS A 483 35.60 6.75 6.60
CA LYS A 483 36.44 6.79 5.42
C LYS A 483 35.72 7.30 4.17
N TYR A 484 34.44 7.00 4.02
CA TYR A 484 33.66 7.31 2.82
C TYR A 484 32.50 8.25 3.14
N ASP A 485 32.17 9.18 2.23
CA ASP A 485 31.05 10.09 2.35
C ASP A 485 30.54 10.47 0.95
N SER A 486 29.22 10.70 0.80
CA SER A 486 28.58 11.10 -0.46
C SER A 486 29.06 12.47 -0.96
N GLY A 487 29.64 13.28 -0.09
CA GLY A 487 30.01 14.69 -0.38
C GLY A 487 28.80 15.62 -0.50
N ILE A 488 27.61 15.16 -0.09
CA ILE A 488 26.37 15.94 -0.04
C ILE A 488 26.20 16.46 1.38
N THR A 489 25.89 17.75 1.50
CA THR A 489 25.79 18.42 2.81
C THR A 489 24.42 18.19 3.46
N ASN A 490 23.34 18.39 2.68
CA ASN A 490 21.96 18.23 3.16
C ASN A 490 21.49 16.77 2.99
N LYS A 491 22.08 15.88 3.77
CA LYS A 491 21.80 14.44 3.71
C LYS A 491 20.34 14.15 4.09
N GLY A 492 19.66 13.33 3.31
CA GLY A 492 18.28 12.94 3.54
C GLY A 492 17.24 14.05 3.33
N LYS A 493 17.62 15.19 2.72
CA LYS A 493 16.76 16.37 2.58
C LYS A 493 16.53 16.74 1.11
N TYR A 494 15.41 17.46 0.84
CA TYR A 494 15.10 17.98 -0.50
C TYR A 494 16.29 18.72 -1.13
N LEU A 495 16.97 19.55 -0.36
CA LEU A 495 18.09 20.34 -0.85
C LEU A 495 19.29 19.47 -1.24
N GLY A 496 19.49 18.34 -0.56
CA GLY A 496 20.58 17.40 -0.86
C GLY A 496 20.46 16.78 -2.25
N VAL A 497 19.23 16.62 -2.77
CA VAL A 497 18.99 16.07 -4.11
C VAL A 497 19.63 16.91 -5.20
N VAL A 498 19.71 18.22 -5.03
CA VAL A 498 20.12 19.17 -6.06
C VAL A 498 21.42 19.93 -5.77
N GLU A 499 22.19 19.48 -4.79
CA GLU A 499 23.53 20.03 -4.52
C GLU A 499 24.46 19.78 -5.70
N PRO A 500 25.03 20.83 -6.32
CA PRO A 500 25.93 20.68 -7.46
C PRO A 500 27.38 20.40 -7.04
N GLY A 501 28.15 19.77 -7.90
CA GLY A 501 29.58 19.56 -7.71
C GLY A 501 29.93 18.50 -6.65
N THR A 502 28.98 17.66 -6.27
CA THR A 502 29.17 16.62 -5.28
C THR A 502 29.97 15.42 -5.82
N ARG A 503 30.80 14.85 -4.98
CA ARG A 503 31.71 13.73 -5.30
C ARG A 503 31.86 12.83 -4.08
N LEU A 504 32.00 11.54 -4.33
CA LEU A 504 32.43 10.62 -3.29
C LEU A 504 33.71 11.14 -2.63
N LEU A 505 33.67 11.27 -1.31
CA LEU A 505 34.84 11.58 -0.49
C LEU A 505 35.46 10.28 0.02
N VAL A 506 36.79 10.23 0.04
CA VAL A 506 37.58 9.16 0.67
C VAL A 506 38.55 9.84 1.63
N ASN A 507 38.47 9.56 2.93
CA ASN A 507 39.21 10.26 3.96
C ASN A 507 39.11 11.80 3.82
N GLY A 508 37.89 12.32 3.60
CA GLY A 508 37.58 13.73 3.39
C GLY A 508 38.04 14.35 2.06
N LYS A 509 38.67 13.57 1.16
CA LYS A 509 39.16 14.07 -0.12
C LYS A 509 38.22 13.70 -1.26
N LYS A 510 37.88 14.68 -2.12
CA LYS A 510 37.05 14.45 -3.32
C LYS A 510 37.72 13.48 -4.29
N THR A 511 36.98 12.50 -4.75
CA THR A 511 37.37 11.58 -5.82
C THR A 511 36.83 12.06 -7.19
N ALA A 512 37.07 11.28 -8.23
CA ALA A 512 36.48 11.52 -9.56
C ALA A 512 35.03 11.07 -9.68
N THR A 513 34.54 10.24 -8.72
CA THR A 513 33.18 9.67 -8.76
C THR A 513 32.15 10.72 -8.41
N LYS A 514 31.25 11.02 -9.34
CA LYS A 514 30.12 11.92 -9.16
C LYS A 514 29.06 11.27 -8.30
N THR A 515 28.38 12.06 -7.47
CA THR A 515 27.28 11.64 -6.60
C THR A 515 26.04 12.51 -6.85
N GLY A 516 24.90 12.11 -6.37
CA GLY A 516 23.65 12.91 -6.40
C GLY A 516 23.31 13.46 -7.77
N LEU A 517 23.02 14.75 -7.83
CA LEU A 517 22.62 15.45 -9.04
C LEU A 517 23.61 15.29 -10.20
N ASP A 518 24.91 15.43 -9.92
CA ASP A 518 25.94 15.36 -10.95
C ASP A 518 26.08 13.95 -11.54
N HIS A 519 25.78 12.92 -10.75
CA HIS A 519 25.73 11.54 -11.22
C HIS A 519 24.55 11.34 -12.19
N MET A 520 23.34 11.73 -11.79
CA MET A 520 22.14 11.62 -12.63
C MET A 520 22.28 12.34 -13.97
N LYS A 521 22.86 13.54 -13.94
CA LYS A 521 23.19 14.31 -15.17
C LYS A 521 24.18 13.58 -16.05
N ASP A 522 25.26 13.06 -15.47
CA ASP A 522 26.31 12.36 -16.19
C ASP A 522 25.83 11.05 -16.80
N LEU A 523 24.98 10.32 -16.08
CA LEU A 523 24.33 9.10 -16.55
C LEU A 523 23.45 9.39 -17.78
N GLY A 524 22.84 10.57 -17.83
CA GLY A 524 22.06 11.04 -18.95
C GLY A 524 20.58 10.69 -18.90
N VAL A 525 20.03 10.40 -17.74
CA VAL A 525 18.57 10.25 -17.54
C VAL A 525 17.85 11.57 -17.83
N THR A 526 16.55 11.52 -17.99
CA THR A 526 15.75 12.71 -18.37
C THR A 526 14.73 13.10 -17.31
N HIS A 527 14.30 12.11 -16.52
CA HIS A 527 13.32 12.27 -15.46
C HIS A 527 13.85 11.63 -14.18
N VAL A 528 13.59 12.25 -13.05
CA VAL A 528 13.85 11.69 -11.73
C VAL A 528 12.52 11.46 -11.05
N GLN A 529 12.18 10.22 -10.76
CA GLN A 529 11.01 9.85 -9.99
C GLN A 529 11.41 9.73 -8.53
N PHE A 530 10.63 10.35 -7.67
CA PHE A 530 10.76 10.21 -6.23
C PHE A 530 9.61 9.34 -5.72
N ILE A 531 9.93 8.26 -4.97
CA ILE A 531 8.95 7.56 -4.16
C ILE A 531 8.38 8.54 -3.13
N PRO A 532 7.24 8.29 -2.48
CA PRO A 532 6.36 9.33 -1.96
C PRO A 532 7.04 10.49 -1.23
N VAL A 533 6.62 11.70 -1.55
CA VAL A 533 7.18 12.95 -1.00
C VAL A 533 6.11 13.88 -0.41
N TYR A 534 4.85 13.47 -0.38
CA TYR A 534 3.83 14.17 0.40
C TYR A 534 3.80 13.62 1.83
N ASP A 535 3.10 14.34 2.69
CA ASP A 535 3.00 14.06 4.12
C ASP A 535 2.40 12.68 4.39
N TYR A 536 3.17 11.81 5.04
CA TYR A 536 2.78 10.46 5.41
C TYR A 536 2.72 10.30 6.95
N ASN A 537 2.32 9.14 7.43
CA ASN A 537 1.96 8.95 8.82
C ASN A 537 3.17 9.06 9.77
N THR A 538 2.93 9.70 10.91
CA THR A 538 3.91 9.90 11.97
C THR A 538 4.43 8.57 12.55
N ALA A 539 3.63 7.50 12.52
CA ALA A 539 4.06 6.17 12.93
C ALA A 539 5.16 5.60 12.02
N SER A 540 5.22 6.02 10.76
CA SER A 540 6.26 5.64 9.81
C SER A 540 7.54 6.44 10.03
N VAL A 541 7.40 7.78 10.14
CA VAL A 541 8.51 8.68 10.50
C VAL A 541 7.99 9.85 11.35
N ASP A 542 8.48 9.99 12.55
CA ASP A 542 8.24 11.18 13.38
C ASP A 542 9.12 12.34 12.87
N GLU A 543 8.50 13.35 12.29
CA GLU A 543 9.18 14.53 11.76
C GLU A 543 9.98 15.30 12.82
N THR A 544 9.70 15.11 14.12
CA THR A 544 10.47 15.70 15.21
C THR A 544 11.81 14.98 15.44
N LYS A 545 11.94 13.75 14.91
CA LYS A 545 13.11 12.89 14.98
C LYS A 545 13.36 12.16 13.65
N PRO A 546 13.52 12.89 12.53
CA PRO A 546 13.47 12.33 11.18
C PRO A 546 14.56 11.29 10.87
N ASP A 547 15.58 11.21 11.71
CA ASP A 547 16.67 10.25 11.57
C ASP A 547 16.54 9.01 12.48
N ALA A 548 15.46 8.93 13.28
CA ALA A 548 15.22 7.81 14.18
C ALA A 548 14.66 6.57 13.51
N SER A 549 13.99 6.74 12.37
CA SER A 549 13.37 5.67 11.59
C SER A 549 13.50 5.94 10.09
N TYR A 550 13.36 4.89 9.31
CA TYR A 550 13.32 4.94 7.84
C TYR A 550 11.97 4.41 7.34
N ASN A 551 11.42 5.04 6.33
CA ASN A 551 10.26 4.51 5.61
C ASN A 551 10.27 5.02 4.16
N TRP A 552 9.72 4.23 3.22
CA TRP A 552 9.55 4.66 1.84
C TRP A 552 8.49 5.76 1.67
N GLY A 553 7.53 5.86 2.61
CA GLY A 553 6.48 6.88 2.61
C GLY A 553 5.17 6.47 1.94
N TYR A 554 4.91 5.17 1.72
CA TYR A 554 3.63 4.69 1.18
C TYR A 554 2.50 4.62 2.22
N ASP A 555 2.56 5.47 3.22
CA ASP A 555 1.63 5.57 4.35
C ASP A 555 0.93 6.94 4.37
N PRO A 556 0.10 7.30 3.37
CA PRO A 556 -0.40 8.65 3.19
C PRO A 556 -1.25 9.17 4.36
N LYS A 557 -1.02 10.43 4.75
CA LYS A 557 -1.77 11.17 5.75
C LYS A 557 -2.44 12.42 5.17
N ASN A 558 -1.68 13.29 4.48
CA ASN A 558 -2.20 14.51 3.86
C ASN A 558 -1.69 14.64 2.41
N TYR A 559 -2.55 14.37 1.43
CA TYR A 559 -2.18 14.24 0.01
C TYR A 559 -1.61 15.52 -0.65
N ASN A 560 -1.87 16.72 -0.10
CA ASN A 560 -1.53 17.98 -0.76
C ASN A 560 -0.43 18.79 -0.06
N ALA A 561 0.19 18.24 0.97
CA ALA A 561 1.29 18.85 1.70
C ALA A 561 2.60 18.07 1.49
N PRO A 562 3.77 18.73 1.36
CA PRO A 562 5.06 18.06 1.31
C PRO A 562 5.41 17.37 2.64
N GLU A 563 6.14 16.25 2.56
CA GLU A 563 6.70 15.54 3.71
C GLU A 563 7.70 16.42 4.47
N GLY A 564 7.57 16.48 5.79
CA GLY A 564 8.40 17.34 6.63
C GLY A 564 9.74 16.74 7.02
N SER A 565 9.87 15.41 7.07
CA SER A 565 11.14 14.75 7.41
C SER A 565 12.25 15.05 6.41
N TYR A 566 11.89 15.37 5.16
CA TYR A 566 12.84 15.79 4.11
C TYR A 566 13.16 17.28 4.14
N SER A 567 12.52 18.06 5.01
CA SER A 567 12.81 19.47 5.20
C SER A 567 13.95 19.70 6.20
N THR A 568 14.65 20.81 6.06
CA THR A 568 15.63 21.26 7.06
C THR A 568 14.97 21.82 8.34
N ASN A 569 13.68 22.17 8.26
CA ASN A 569 12.89 22.60 9.41
C ASN A 569 11.42 22.15 9.27
N PRO A 570 11.05 21.00 9.86
CA PRO A 570 9.67 20.48 9.78
C PRO A 570 8.65 21.32 10.56
N TYR A 571 9.08 22.16 11.51
CA TYR A 571 8.18 23.02 12.30
C TYR A 571 7.67 24.25 11.54
N ASP A 572 8.25 24.57 10.39
CA ASP A 572 7.80 25.68 9.53
C ASP A 572 7.26 25.15 8.21
N ALA A 573 5.94 25.17 8.07
CA ALA A 573 5.26 24.68 6.88
C ALA A 573 5.73 25.33 5.57
N LYS A 574 6.19 26.59 5.61
CA LYS A 574 6.74 27.30 4.42
C LYS A 574 8.10 26.76 4.01
N VAL A 575 8.90 26.27 4.95
CA VAL A 575 10.24 25.75 4.66
C VAL A 575 10.14 24.48 3.82
N ARG A 576 9.34 23.49 4.24
CA ARG A 576 9.16 22.25 3.46
C ARG A 576 8.65 22.51 2.04
N ILE A 577 7.70 23.45 1.88
CA ILE A 577 7.16 23.84 0.58
C ILE A 577 8.25 24.49 -0.29
N ARG A 578 9.00 25.42 0.27
CA ARG A 578 10.06 26.14 -0.43
C ARG A 578 11.17 25.20 -0.87
N GLU A 579 11.60 24.30 0.00
CA GLU A 579 12.69 23.35 -0.27
C GLU A 579 12.30 22.32 -1.33
N MET A 580 11.06 21.78 -1.33
CA MET A 580 10.58 20.94 -2.41
C MET A 580 10.55 21.73 -3.75
N LYS A 581 10.08 22.97 -3.76
CA LYS A 581 10.13 23.82 -4.96
C LYS A 581 11.57 24.08 -5.42
N GLN A 582 12.51 24.27 -4.50
CA GLN A 582 13.93 24.44 -4.81
C GLN A 582 14.52 23.15 -5.41
N MET A 583 14.13 21.98 -4.90
CA MET A 583 14.52 20.69 -5.47
C MET A 583 14.05 20.58 -6.92
N ILE A 584 12.78 20.83 -7.19
CA ILE A 584 12.23 20.76 -8.55
C ILE A 584 12.88 21.78 -9.47
N GLN A 585 13.04 23.03 -9.02
CA GLN A 585 13.74 24.08 -9.78
C GLN A 585 15.20 23.66 -10.09
N GLY A 586 15.89 23.10 -9.10
CA GLY A 586 17.26 22.62 -9.29
C GLY A 586 17.36 21.48 -10.30
N LEU A 587 16.40 20.58 -10.35
CA LEU A 587 16.33 19.55 -11.41
C LEU A 587 16.10 20.18 -12.77
N HIS A 588 15.13 21.10 -12.91
CA HIS A 588 14.84 21.80 -14.16
C HIS A 588 16.03 22.62 -14.67
N ASP A 589 16.70 23.35 -13.80
CA ASP A 589 17.93 24.12 -14.12
C ASP A 589 19.06 23.21 -14.63
N ASN A 590 19.00 21.92 -14.32
CA ASN A 590 19.96 20.90 -14.76
C ASN A 590 19.40 19.97 -15.87
N ASN A 591 18.34 20.39 -16.57
CA ASN A 591 17.71 19.69 -17.68
C ASN A 591 17.14 18.30 -17.30
N LEU A 592 16.70 18.15 -16.05
CA LEU A 592 15.99 16.98 -15.52
C LEU A 592 14.54 17.35 -15.20
N ARG A 593 13.62 16.47 -15.48
CA ARG A 593 12.19 16.59 -15.12
C ARG A 593 11.92 15.79 -13.85
N ALA A 594 10.93 16.21 -13.09
CA ALA A 594 10.55 15.59 -11.83
C ALA A 594 9.26 14.77 -11.97
N VAL A 595 9.24 13.55 -11.44
CA VAL A 595 8.07 12.67 -11.39
C VAL A 595 7.75 12.37 -9.93
N MET A 596 6.49 12.55 -9.55
CA MET A 596 5.99 12.28 -8.22
C MET A 596 5.31 10.91 -8.16
N ASP A 597 5.66 10.12 -7.17
CA ASP A 597 4.94 8.92 -6.82
C ASP A 597 3.74 9.29 -5.94
N VAL A 598 2.54 8.87 -6.33
CA VAL A 598 1.29 9.24 -5.67
C VAL A 598 0.50 8.00 -5.24
N VAL A 599 0.08 7.98 -3.98
CA VAL A 599 -0.58 6.86 -3.31
C VAL A 599 -2.02 7.26 -2.97
N TYR A 600 -2.88 7.37 -3.98
CA TYR A 600 -4.30 7.68 -3.75
C TYR A 600 -5.16 6.44 -3.53
N ASN A 601 -4.58 5.26 -3.63
CA ASN A 601 -5.27 3.98 -3.54
C ASN A 601 -5.67 3.61 -2.11
N HIS A 602 -5.02 4.14 -1.09
CA HIS A 602 -5.30 3.90 0.33
C HIS A 602 -4.89 5.08 1.21
N MET A 603 -5.20 5.01 2.48
CA MET A 603 -4.66 5.81 3.58
C MET A 603 -3.99 4.87 4.58
N PHE A 604 -3.02 5.36 5.34
CA PHE A 604 -2.34 4.55 6.37
C PHE A 604 -3.34 3.82 7.29
N ASP A 605 -4.34 4.53 7.76
CA ASP A 605 -5.44 4.00 8.57
C ASP A 605 -6.75 4.62 8.06
N ALA A 606 -7.63 3.80 7.50
CA ALA A 606 -8.90 4.28 6.96
C ALA A 606 -9.78 4.91 8.05
N GLN A 607 -9.92 4.22 9.18
CA GLN A 607 -10.79 4.63 10.28
C GLN A 607 -10.32 5.95 10.94
N ALA A 608 -9.01 6.08 11.15
CA ALA A 608 -8.40 7.27 11.73
C ALA A 608 -8.15 8.39 10.71
N SER A 609 -8.35 8.14 9.41
CA SER A 609 -8.10 9.12 8.36
C SER A 609 -8.98 10.36 8.45
N ASN A 610 -8.46 11.48 7.98
CA ASN A 610 -9.24 12.73 7.89
C ASN A 610 -10.44 12.58 6.95
N LEU A 611 -10.35 11.75 5.92
CA LEU A 611 -11.44 11.48 5.00
C LEU A 611 -12.62 10.79 5.70
N HIS A 612 -12.35 9.75 6.48
CA HIS A 612 -13.37 9.03 7.23
C HIS A 612 -13.96 9.87 8.36
N LYS A 613 -13.11 10.58 9.10
CA LYS A 613 -13.55 11.51 10.16
C LYS A 613 -14.52 12.56 9.67
N ILE A 614 -14.37 13.05 8.45
CA ILE A 614 -15.20 14.11 7.88
C ILE A 614 -16.49 13.57 7.25
N VAL A 615 -16.39 12.47 6.47
CA VAL A 615 -17.55 11.82 5.85
C VAL A 615 -17.42 10.30 6.01
N PRO A 616 -17.78 9.77 7.19
CA PRO A 616 -17.71 8.32 7.45
C PRO A 616 -18.51 7.54 6.40
N GLY A 617 -17.92 6.48 5.85
CA GLY A 617 -18.58 5.59 4.90
C GLY A 617 -18.51 6.00 3.43
N TYR A 618 -17.96 7.18 3.06
CA TYR A 618 -18.00 7.67 1.68
C TYR A 618 -16.73 7.36 0.87
N TYR A 619 -15.55 7.64 1.39
CA TYR A 619 -14.31 7.69 0.60
C TYR A 619 -13.67 6.33 0.33
N TYR A 620 -14.11 5.27 1.00
CA TYR A 620 -13.56 3.93 0.91
C TYR A 620 -14.53 2.93 0.31
N ARG A 621 -14.00 1.85 -0.24
CA ARG A 621 -14.79 0.66 -0.61
C ARG A 621 -14.99 -0.22 0.60
N TYR A 622 -16.08 -0.95 0.59
CA TYR A 622 -16.46 -1.88 1.64
C TYR A 622 -16.75 -3.25 1.04
N THR A 623 -16.52 -4.30 1.81
CA THR A 623 -16.97 -5.66 1.51
C THR A 623 -18.49 -5.77 1.68
N GLU A 624 -19.07 -6.88 1.26
CA GLU A 624 -20.49 -7.17 1.55
C GLU A 624 -20.78 -7.28 3.06
N GLY A 625 -19.76 -7.64 3.86
CA GLY A 625 -19.87 -7.70 5.32
C GLY A 625 -19.78 -6.35 6.03
N GLY A 626 -19.51 -5.26 5.30
CA GLY A 626 -19.42 -3.91 5.89
C GLY A 626 -18.00 -3.50 6.32
N ASP A 627 -16.99 -4.36 6.18
CA ASP A 627 -15.61 -4.04 6.47
C ASP A 627 -14.95 -3.24 5.33
N PHE A 628 -13.86 -2.54 5.62
CA PHE A 628 -13.07 -1.90 4.55
C PHE A 628 -12.53 -2.95 3.58
N ALA A 629 -12.76 -2.73 2.29
CA ALA A 629 -12.15 -3.56 1.26
C ALA A 629 -10.63 -3.41 1.29
N ASN A 630 -9.91 -4.52 1.10
CA ASN A 630 -8.45 -4.57 1.17
C ASN A 630 -7.82 -5.19 -0.09
N GLY A 631 -8.22 -4.72 -1.26
CA GLY A 631 -7.59 -5.10 -2.52
C GLY A 631 -6.17 -4.57 -2.68
N THR A 632 -5.80 -3.54 -1.93
CA THR A 632 -4.44 -3.01 -1.81
C THR A 632 -3.50 -3.95 -1.05
N GLY A 633 -4.02 -4.78 -0.15
CA GLY A 633 -3.22 -5.59 0.78
C GLY A 633 -2.67 -4.82 1.99
N VAL A 634 -3.03 -3.53 2.14
CA VAL A 634 -2.55 -2.64 3.22
C VAL A 634 -3.69 -2.07 4.07
N GLY A 635 -4.82 -2.77 4.10
CA GLY A 635 -5.92 -2.52 5.04
C GLY A 635 -7.10 -1.75 4.49
N ASN A 636 -6.99 -1.03 3.38
CA ASN A 636 -8.13 -0.31 2.81
C ASN A 636 -7.95 0.07 1.35
N ASP A 637 -9.08 0.23 0.65
CA ASP A 637 -9.17 0.70 -0.73
C ASP A 637 -9.97 2.00 -0.80
N THR A 638 -9.41 3.05 -1.41
CA THR A 638 -10.18 4.26 -1.70
C THR A 638 -11.15 4.04 -2.87
N ALA A 639 -12.31 4.66 -2.81
CA ALA A 639 -13.37 4.55 -3.82
C ALA A 639 -13.25 5.65 -4.88
N SER A 640 -12.29 5.53 -5.79
CA SER A 640 -12.02 6.54 -6.82
C SER A 640 -13.20 6.80 -7.77
N GLU A 641 -14.12 5.85 -7.92
CA GLU A 641 -15.34 5.98 -8.72
C GLU A 641 -16.35 6.97 -8.13
N ARG A 642 -16.27 7.29 -6.83
CA ARG A 642 -17.16 8.27 -6.18
C ARG A 642 -16.70 9.69 -6.50
N LYS A 643 -17.67 10.56 -6.75
CA LYS A 643 -17.42 11.89 -7.30
C LYS A 643 -16.45 12.75 -6.50
N MET A 644 -16.54 12.73 -5.17
CA MET A 644 -15.70 13.59 -4.36
C MET A 644 -14.30 12.99 -4.13
N MET A 645 -14.14 11.64 -4.15
CA MET A 645 -12.82 11.02 -4.19
C MET A 645 -12.14 11.25 -5.53
N GLN A 646 -12.87 11.07 -6.64
CA GLN A 646 -12.42 11.40 -7.98
C GLN A 646 -11.95 12.86 -8.08
N LYS A 647 -12.78 13.80 -7.55
CA LYS A 647 -12.43 15.22 -7.50
C LYS A 647 -11.15 15.46 -6.69
N LEU A 648 -11.01 14.87 -5.52
CA LEU A 648 -9.82 15.01 -4.68
C LEU A 648 -8.56 14.57 -5.42
N ILE A 649 -8.59 13.41 -6.08
CA ILE A 649 -7.45 12.89 -6.86
C ILE A 649 -7.10 13.84 -8.01
N VAL A 650 -8.11 14.28 -8.79
CA VAL A 650 -7.87 15.17 -9.95
C VAL A 650 -7.37 16.55 -9.51
N ASP A 651 -7.98 17.13 -8.49
CA ASP A 651 -7.58 18.44 -7.94
C ASP A 651 -6.15 18.38 -7.38
N SER A 652 -5.81 17.30 -6.69
CA SER A 652 -4.50 17.07 -6.10
C SER A 652 -3.39 17.02 -7.17
N VAL A 653 -3.51 16.18 -8.21
CA VAL A 653 -2.50 16.11 -9.26
C VAL A 653 -2.37 17.43 -10.04
N VAL A 654 -3.49 18.15 -10.24
CA VAL A 654 -3.47 19.47 -10.89
C VAL A 654 -2.79 20.51 -10.01
N TYR A 655 -3.02 20.47 -8.70
CA TYR A 655 -2.33 21.30 -7.72
C TYR A 655 -0.82 21.07 -7.76
N TRP A 656 -0.38 19.83 -7.64
CA TRP A 656 1.04 19.46 -7.70
C TRP A 656 1.70 19.88 -9.03
N ALA A 657 1.01 19.67 -10.16
CA ALA A 657 1.51 20.07 -11.47
C ALA A 657 1.64 21.59 -11.64
N LYS A 658 0.69 22.38 -11.09
CA LYS A 658 0.68 23.84 -11.24
C LYS A 658 1.54 24.53 -10.21
N GLU A 659 1.44 24.13 -8.93
CA GLU A 659 2.09 24.83 -7.83
C GLU A 659 3.56 24.43 -7.68
N TYR A 660 3.90 23.16 -7.96
CA TYR A 660 5.27 22.65 -7.82
C TYR A 660 5.95 22.34 -9.15
N HIS A 661 5.24 22.42 -10.26
CA HIS A 661 5.76 22.13 -11.61
C HIS A 661 6.21 20.67 -11.81
N TRP A 662 5.57 19.72 -11.12
CA TRP A 662 5.81 18.29 -11.36
C TRP A 662 5.52 17.91 -12.82
N ASP A 663 6.39 17.11 -13.42
CA ASP A 663 6.38 16.73 -14.84
C ASP A 663 5.83 15.32 -15.10
N GLY A 664 5.48 14.61 -14.05
CA GLY A 664 4.90 13.28 -14.15
C GLY A 664 4.35 12.80 -12.81
N PHE A 665 3.45 11.80 -12.90
CA PHE A 665 2.83 11.14 -11.77
C PHE A 665 2.86 9.63 -11.99
N ARG A 666 3.49 8.90 -11.07
CA ARG A 666 3.41 7.45 -10.95
C ARG A 666 2.31 7.14 -9.93
N PHE A 667 1.30 6.40 -10.34
CA PHE A 667 0.22 5.97 -9.46
C PHE A 667 0.56 4.61 -8.88
N ASP A 668 0.80 4.60 -7.58
CA ASP A 668 0.92 3.40 -6.79
C ASP A 668 -0.37 2.58 -6.87
N LEU A 669 -0.26 1.25 -6.99
CA LEU A 669 -1.39 0.32 -7.13
C LEU A 669 -2.53 0.89 -8.00
N MET A 670 -2.17 1.41 -9.18
CA MET A 670 -3.12 2.09 -10.08
C MET A 670 -4.35 1.23 -10.41
N GLY A 671 -4.21 -0.11 -10.36
CA GLY A 671 -5.29 -1.06 -10.59
C GLY A 671 -6.44 -0.98 -9.58
N ILE A 672 -6.25 -0.35 -8.43
CA ILE A 672 -7.31 -0.03 -7.45
C ILE A 672 -8.24 1.06 -8.00
N HIS A 673 -7.71 2.02 -8.74
CA HIS A 673 -8.51 3.11 -9.30
C HIS A 673 -9.39 2.65 -10.47
N ASP A 674 -10.36 3.49 -10.79
CA ASP A 674 -11.23 3.25 -11.95
C ASP A 674 -10.73 3.98 -13.22
N VAL A 675 -11.04 3.40 -14.38
CA VAL A 675 -10.67 3.91 -15.71
C VAL A 675 -11.13 5.36 -15.92
N LYS A 676 -12.33 5.72 -15.40
CA LYS A 676 -12.89 7.07 -15.59
C LYS A 676 -12.07 8.11 -14.86
N THR A 677 -11.67 7.81 -13.63
CA THR A 677 -10.82 8.69 -12.82
C THR A 677 -9.46 8.87 -13.47
N MET A 678 -8.81 7.81 -13.94
CA MET A 678 -7.52 7.93 -14.61
C MET A 678 -7.62 8.72 -15.93
N ASN A 679 -8.69 8.57 -16.68
CA ASN A 679 -8.94 9.40 -17.88
C ASN A 679 -9.18 10.88 -17.53
N GLN A 680 -9.85 11.17 -16.41
CA GLN A 680 -10.02 12.56 -15.94
C GLN A 680 -8.71 13.17 -15.47
N VAL A 681 -7.89 12.43 -14.73
CA VAL A 681 -6.51 12.83 -14.38
C VAL A 681 -5.74 13.18 -15.65
N ARG A 682 -5.73 12.29 -16.64
CA ARG A 682 -5.01 12.55 -17.91
C ARG A 682 -5.55 13.79 -18.63
N SER A 683 -6.86 13.93 -18.70
CA SER A 683 -7.52 15.08 -19.33
C SER A 683 -7.19 16.40 -18.62
N ALA A 684 -7.25 16.42 -17.30
CA ALA A 684 -6.95 17.59 -16.50
C ALA A 684 -5.48 18.01 -16.62
N LEU A 685 -4.56 17.07 -16.57
CA LEU A 685 -3.12 17.32 -16.75
C LEU A 685 -2.77 17.75 -18.17
N ASN A 686 -3.49 17.27 -19.20
CA ASN A 686 -3.32 17.75 -20.59
C ASN A 686 -3.63 19.26 -20.73
N LYS A 687 -4.55 19.77 -19.92
CA LYS A 687 -4.85 21.23 -19.90
C LYS A 687 -3.77 22.05 -19.21
N VAL A 688 -2.99 21.43 -18.31
CA VAL A 688 -1.84 22.07 -17.67
C VAL A 688 -0.64 22.01 -18.59
N ASP A 689 -0.24 20.78 -18.99
CA ASP A 689 0.86 20.52 -19.91
C ASP A 689 0.71 19.08 -20.45
N PRO A 690 0.48 18.89 -21.76
CA PRO A 690 0.31 17.56 -22.35
C PRO A 690 1.57 16.68 -22.31
N SER A 691 2.74 17.25 -22.00
CA SER A 691 3.99 16.52 -21.83
C SER A 691 4.15 15.85 -20.44
N ILE A 692 3.28 16.16 -19.48
CA ILE A 692 3.28 15.51 -18.17
C ILE A 692 3.04 14.00 -18.34
N LEU A 693 3.89 13.19 -17.75
CA LEU A 693 3.74 11.74 -17.75
C LEU A 693 2.66 11.30 -16.76
N VAL A 694 1.87 10.29 -17.12
CA VAL A 694 0.95 9.59 -16.21
C VAL A 694 1.13 8.10 -16.44
N PHE A 695 1.51 7.40 -15.41
CA PHE A 695 1.69 5.95 -15.45
C PHE A 695 1.54 5.35 -14.05
N GLY A 696 1.47 4.05 -13.95
CA GLY A 696 1.36 3.40 -12.64
C GLY A 696 1.31 1.88 -12.71
N GLU A 697 1.11 1.29 -11.55
CA GLU A 697 0.99 -0.15 -11.37
C GLU A 697 -0.42 -0.62 -11.70
N GLY A 698 -0.59 -1.04 -12.94
CA GLY A 698 -1.87 -1.52 -13.44
C GLY A 698 -2.11 -3.00 -13.15
N TRP A 699 -1.83 -3.46 -11.93
CA TRP A 699 -2.07 -4.83 -11.51
C TRP A 699 -3.57 -5.15 -11.44
N ASP A 700 -3.93 -6.40 -11.61
CA ASP A 700 -5.31 -6.88 -11.47
C ASP A 700 -5.58 -7.27 -10.01
N LEU A 701 -5.95 -6.29 -9.21
CA LEU A 701 -6.08 -6.41 -7.75
C LEU A 701 -7.51 -6.78 -7.34
N SER A 702 -7.66 -7.45 -6.19
CA SER A 702 -8.93 -7.96 -5.65
C SER A 702 -9.77 -6.89 -4.95
N THR A 703 -9.94 -5.72 -5.56
CA THR A 703 -10.85 -4.68 -5.04
C THR A 703 -12.29 -4.93 -5.53
N PRO A 704 -13.34 -4.63 -4.74
CA PRO A 704 -14.73 -4.78 -5.13
C PRO A 704 -15.16 -3.68 -6.12
N LEU A 705 -14.59 -3.71 -7.29
CA LEU A 705 -14.89 -2.86 -8.43
C LEU A 705 -15.07 -3.75 -9.65
N ASP A 706 -16.10 -3.46 -10.47
CA ASP A 706 -16.32 -4.16 -11.73
C ASP A 706 -15.00 -4.31 -12.52
N PRO A 707 -14.58 -5.53 -12.89
CA PRO A 707 -13.34 -5.77 -13.62
C PRO A 707 -13.17 -4.91 -14.87
N ALA A 708 -14.27 -4.58 -15.56
CA ALA A 708 -14.27 -3.74 -16.74
C ALA A 708 -14.00 -2.26 -16.45
N LYS A 709 -14.08 -1.84 -15.19
CA LYS A 709 -13.85 -0.48 -14.71
C LYS A 709 -12.48 -0.28 -14.07
N LYS A 710 -11.77 -1.35 -13.69
CA LYS A 710 -10.44 -1.26 -13.05
C LYS A 710 -9.40 -0.63 -13.99
N ALA A 711 -8.58 0.27 -13.47
CA ALA A 711 -7.50 0.92 -14.23
C ALA A 711 -6.25 0.01 -14.34
N ASN A 712 -6.47 -1.26 -14.65
CA ASN A 712 -5.44 -2.28 -14.79
C ASN A 712 -4.95 -2.45 -16.25
N GLN A 713 -3.92 -3.26 -16.45
CA GLN A 713 -3.35 -3.56 -17.76
C GLN A 713 -4.38 -4.13 -18.75
N LYS A 714 -5.33 -4.96 -18.29
CA LYS A 714 -6.38 -5.54 -19.15
C LYS A 714 -7.26 -4.45 -19.77
N ASN A 715 -7.39 -3.32 -19.11
CA ASN A 715 -8.16 -2.16 -19.55
C ASN A 715 -7.29 -1.00 -20.11
N ALA A 716 -5.98 -1.19 -20.27
CA ALA A 716 -5.06 -0.15 -20.75
C ALA A 716 -5.52 0.52 -22.05
N TYR A 717 -6.18 -0.25 -22.95
CA TYR A 717 -6.73 0.25 -24.20
C TYR A 717 -7.84 1.31 -24.01
N LYS A 718 -8.45 1.38 -22.81
CA LYS A 718 -9.47 2.39 -22.46
C LYS A 718 -8.84 3.70 -21.93
N MET A 719 -7.54 3.71 -21.68
CA MET A 719 -6.83 4.82 -21.03
C MET A 719 -5.69 5.38 -21.92
N PRO A 720 -6.03 6.01 -23.07
CA PRO A 720 -5.01 6.56 -23.95
C PRO A 720 -4.19 7.64 -23.24
N GLY A 721 -2.86 7.48 -23.23
CA GLY A 721 -1.95 8.41 -22.59
C GLY A 721 -1.69 8.17 -21.11
N VAL A 722 -2.19 7.08 -20.56
CA VAL A 722 -1.79 6.49 -19.28
C VAL A 722 -0.97 5.24 -19.57
N ALA A 723 0.22 5.14 -18.97
CA ALA A 723 1.10 3.99 -19.17
C ALA A 723 1.08 3.07 -17.95
N HIS A 724 1.51 1.82 -18.15
CA HIS A 724 1.49 0.77 -17.12
C HIS A 724 2.87 0.15 -17.00
N PHE A 725 3.29 -0.17 -15.79
CA PHE A 725 4.47 -0.99 -15.57
C PHE A 725 4.33 -2.33 -16.26
N ASN A 726 5.40 -2.78 -16.91
CA ASN A 726 5.45 -3.99 -17.71
C ASN A 726 6.10 -5.12 -16.91
N ASP A 727 5.31 -5.84 -16.12
CA ASP A 727 5.76 -7.01 -15.37
C ASP A 727 6.08 -8.20 -16.29
N ASN A 728 5.49 -8.22 -17.48
CA ASN A 728 5.73 -9.28 -18.46
C ASN A 728 7.21 -9.31 -18.87
N ILE A 729 7.80 -8.15 -19.22
CA ILE A 729 9.24 -8.08 -19.54
C ILE A 729 10.09 -8.21 -18.27
N ARG A 730 9.69 -7.62 -17.14
CA ARG A 730 10.42 -7.72 -15.87
C ARG A 730 10.66 -9.18 -15.49
N ASP A 731 9.58 -9.94 -15.35
CA ASP A 731 9.64 -11.34 -14.94
C ASP A 731 10.18 -12.24 -16.06
N GLY A 732 9.92 -11.87 -17.31
CA GLY A 732 10.54 -12.53 -18.46
C GLY A 732 12.06 -12.46 -18.44
N LEU A 733 12.62 -11.33 -18.00
CA LEU A 733 14.07 -11.13 -17.92
C LEU A 733 14.69 -11.83 -16.72
N LYS A 734 14.20 -11.58 -15.50
CA LYS A 734 14.86 -12.00 -14.25
C LYS A 734 14.17 -13.14 -13.49
N GLY A 735 13.04 -13.63 -13.98
CA GLY A 735 12.18 -14.59 -13.27
C GLY A 735 11.12 -13.89 -12.42
N SER A 736 10.15 -14.64 -11.91
CA SER A 736 9.08 -14.13 -11.05
C SER A 736 9.64 -13.42 -9.83
N VAL A 737 9.07 -12.27 -9.49
CA VAL A 737 9.43 -11.54 -8.27
C VAL A 737 8.85 -12.19 -7.01
N PHE A 738 7.86 -13.07 -7.16
CA PHE A 738 7.21 -13.79 -6.06
C PHE A 738 7.85 -15.18 -5.77
N VAL A 739 8.86 -15.58 -6.54
CA VAL A 739 9.58 -16.85 -6.38
C VAL A 739 11.08 -16.59 -6.47
N ASP A 740 11.77 -16.62 -5.35
CA ASP A 740 13.17 -16.22 -5.25
C ASP A 740 14.09 -17.02 -6.17
N THR A 741 13.80 -18.30 -6.37
CA THR A 741 14.61 -19.23 -7.18
C THR A 741 14.18 -19.30 -8.66
N ASP A 742 13.14 -18.56 -9.10
CA ASP A 742 12.71 -18.60 -10.51
C ASP A 742 13.67 -17.79 -11.39
N ASN A 743 14.17 -18.45 -12.43
CA ASN A 743 15.03 -17.85 -13.44
C ASN A 743 14.23 -17.19 -14.57
N GLY A 744 14.83 -16.21 -15.21
CA GLY A 744 14.32 -15.59 -16.42
C GLY A 744 15.21 -15.87 -17.64
N PHE A 745 14.96 -15.11 -18.71
CA PHE A 745 15.71 -15.23 -19.98
C PHE A 745 17.20 -14.98 -19.80
N ILE A 746 17.60 -13.99 -19.02
CA ILE A 746 19.00 -13.58 -18.87
C ILE A 746 19.85 -14.55 -18.03
N ASN A 747 19.22 -15.40 -17.25
CA ASN A 747 19.86 -16.22 -16.21
C ASN A 747 19.48 -17.70 -16.27
N GLY A 748 19.13 -18.20 -17.46
CA GLY A 748 19.13 -19.65 -17.77
C GLY A 748 17.78 -20.27 -18.09
N LYS A 749 16.66 -19.56 -18.03
CA LYS A 749 15.35 -20.11 -18.40
C LYS A 749 15.12 -20.08 -19.90
N ALA A 750 14.97 -21.23 -20.50
CA ALA A 750 14.72 -21.38 -21.93
C ALA A 750 13.24 -21.12 -22.31
N GLY A 751 12.99 -20.83 -23.60
CA GLY A 751 11.64 -20.71 -24.16
C GLY A 751 10.92 -19.40 -23.87
N LEU A 752 11.63 -18.38 -23.40
CA LEU A 752 11.08 -17.07 -23.08
C LEU A 752 11.18 -16.04 -24.22
N GLU A 753 11.70 -16.44 -25.40
CA GLU A 753 11.98 -15.51 -26.49
C GLU A 753 10.76 -14.69 -26.91
N ASN A 754 9.57 -15.32 -27.02
CA ASN A 754 8.38 -14.60 -27.43
C ASN A 754 7.89 -13.63 -26.34
N ARG A 755 8.03 -14.02 -25.07
CA ARG A 755 7.75 -13.12 -23.94
C ARG A 755 8.64 -11.86 -23.99
N ILE A 756 9.94 -12.05 -24.19
CA ILE A 756 10.87 -10.92 -24.30
C ILE A 756 10.60 -10.09 -25.56
N LYS A 757 10.28 -10.72 -26.70
CA LYS A 757 9.88 -10.00 -27.92
C LYS A 757 8.65 -9.14 -27.71
N THR A 758 7.67 -9.60 -26.93
CA THR A 758 6.48 -8.80 -26.58
C THR A 758 6.86 -7.54 -25.82
N GLY A 759 7.78 -7.65 -24.85
CA GLY A 759 8.34 -6.48 -24.16
C GLY A 759 9.14 -5.58 -25.09
N ILE A 760 9.99 -6.15 -26.00
CA ILE A 760 10.79 -5.37 -26.96
C ILE A 760 9.90 -4.50 -27.85
N VAL A 761 8.74 -4.97 -28.28
CA VAL A 761 7.82 -4.16 -29.12
C VAL A 761 6.92 -3.21 -28.30
N GLY A 762 7.12 -3.10 -26.97
CA GLY A 762 6.36 -2.19 -26.10
C GLY A 762 4.95 -2.70 -25.80
N GLU A 763 4.79 -4.00 -25.67
CA GLU A 763 3.54 -4.69 -25.32
C GLU A 763 2.39 -4.44 -26.31
N ILE A 764 2.68 -4.16 -27.57
CA ILE A 764 1.65 -4.05 -28.58
C ILE A 764 1.28 -5.41 -29.18
N ASP A 765 0.10 -5.52 -29.75
CA ASP A 765 -0.27 -6.66 -30.60
C ASP A 765 0.55 -6.63 -31.88
N TYR A 766 1.75 -7.25 -31.86
CA TYR A 766 2.68 -7.21 -32.98
C TYR A 766 2.38 -8.31 -34.04
N SER A 767 2.15 -9.53 -33.60
CA SER A 767 1.83 -10.69 -34.44
C SER A 767 0.93 -11.67 -33.71
N ALA A 768 0.56 -12.82 -34.33
CA ALA A 768 -0.23 -13.86 -33.69
C ALA A 768 0.43 -14.41 -32.41
N ASP A 769 1.76 -14.52 -32.39
CA ASP A 769 2.54 -15.09 -31.28
C ASP A 769 3.14 -14.02 -30.34
N ILE A 770 3.01 -12.74 -30.67
CA ILE A 770 3.54 -11.60 -29.93
C ILE A 770 2.38 -10.65 -29.66
N LYS A 771 1.70 -10.84 -28.55
CA LYS A 771 0.55 -10.06 -28.11
C LYS A 771 0.74 -9.52 -26.72
N GLY A 772 0.59 -8.22 -26.56
CA GLY A 772 0.67 -7.52 -25.29
C GLY A 772 -0.64 -6.81 -24.94
N PHE A 773 -0.60 -6.00 -23.90
CA PHE A 773 -1.77 -5.34 -23.32
C PHE A 773 -1.96 -3.89 -23.81
N THR A 774 -1.03 -3.32 -24.60
CA THR A 774 -1.08 -1.92 -25.01
C THR A 774 -1.62 -1.74 -26.42
N LYS A 775 -2.27 -0.60 -26.69
CA LYS A 775 -2.56 -0.14 -28.06
C LYS A 775 -1.36 0.51 -28.75
N GLU A 776 -0.58 1.24 -27.97
CA GLU A 776 0.58 2.01 -28.44
C GLU A 776 1.76 1.79 -27.48
N PRO A 777 3.01 1.79 -27.96
CA PRO A 777 4.15 1.58 -27.09
C PRO A 777 4.32 2.67 -26.01
N THR A 778 3.68 3.82 -26.18
CA THR A 778 3.63 4.89 -25.16
C THR A 778 2.88 4.50 -23.88
N GLN A 779 2.20 3.36 -23.88
CA GLN A 779 1.47 2.84 -22.72
C GLN A 779 2.28 1.80 -21.92
N ALA A 780 3.50 1.47 -22.33
CA ALA A 780 4.38 0.55 -21.63
C ALA A 780 5.51 1.30 -20.91
N ILE A 781 5.67 1.03 -19.61
CA ILE A 781 6.86 1.36 -18.82
C ILE A 781 7.75 0.12 -18.79
N THR A 782 8.86 0.17 -19.51
CA THR A 782 9.77 -0.96 -19.67
C THR A 782 10.85 -0.89 -18.61
N TYR A 783 10.94 -1.92 -17.76
CA TYR A 783 11.84 -1.96 -16.60
C TYR A 783 12.24 -3.40 -16.25
N VAL A 784 13.21 -3.56 -15.37
CA VAL A 784 13.65 -4.86 -14.85
C VAL A 784 13.68 -4.91 -13.33
N GLU A 785 13.86 -3.79 -12.68
CA GLU A 785 13.80 -3.63 -11.22
C GLU A 785 13.23 -2.25 -10.84
N ALA A 786 12.70 -2.15 -9.65
CA ALA A 786 12.20 -0.94 -9.00
C ALA A 786 12.58 -0.99 -7.51
N HIS A 787 12.06 -0.08 -6.70
CA HIS A 787 12.25 -0.12 -5.25
C HIS A 787 11.68 -1.38 -4.60
N ASP A 788 10.56 -1.90 -5.14
CA ASP A 788 9.91 -3.14 -4.71
C ASP A 788 10.68 -4.39 -5.14
N ASN A 789 10.62 -5.42 -4.33
CA ASN A 789 11.22 -6.74 -4.53
C ASN A 789 12.77 -6.68 -4.60
N HIS A 790 13.39 -7.81 -4.88
CA HIS A 790 14.86 -7.87 -5.02
C HIS A 790 15.37 -6.96 -6.13
N THR A 791 16.50 -6.28 -5.88
CA THR A 791 17.27 -5.67 -6.96
C THR A 791 17.64 -6.74 -7.99
N LEU A 792 17.96 -6.34 -9.19
CA LEU A 792 18.38 -7.30 -10.21
C LEU A 792 19.65 -8.06 -9.78
N TRP A 793 20.54 -7.38 -9.09
CA TRP A 793 21.77 -7.99 -8.59
C TRP A 793 21.47 -9.05 -7.53
N ASP A 794 20.67 -8.73 -6.52
CA ASP A 794 20.30 -9.65 -5.45
C ASP A 794 19.50 -10.85 -6.00
N LYS A 795 18.59 -10.61 -6.95
CA LYS A 795 17.87 -11.70 -7.64
C LYS A 795 18.81 -12.66 -8.36
N LEU A 796 19.85 -12.14 -9.05
CA LEU A 796 20.83 -12.97 -9.72
C LEU A 796 21.72 -13.74 -8.75
N GLU A 797 21.99 -13.21 -7.56
CA GLU A 797 22.70 -13.94 -6.51
C GLU A 797 21.87 -15.11 -5.96
N LEU A 798 20.58 -14.90 -5.76
CA LEU A 798 19.66 -15.94 -5.30
C LEU A 798 19.41 -17.05 -6.33
N THR A 799 19.20 -16.67 -7.59
CA THR A 799 18.87 -17.63 -8.65
C THR A 799 20.10 -18.36 -9.20
N ASN A 800 21.28 -17.76 -9.14
CA ASN A 800 22.50 -18.27 -9.74
C ASN A 800 23.70 -18.19 -8.76
N PRO A 801 23.61 -18.79 -7.56
CA PRO A 801 24.63 -18.64 -6.52
C PRO A 801 25.99 -19.19 -6.97
N GLU A 802 26.00 -20.29 -7.73
CA GLU A 802 27.22 -20.93 -8.22
C GLU A 802 27.84 -20.21 -9.45
N THR A 803 27.15 -19.22 -10.02
CA THR A 803 27.66 -18.49 -11.18
C THR A 803 28.67 -17.44 -10.72
N SER A 804 29.76 -17.31 -11.49
CA SER A 804 30.79 -16.33 -11.20
C SER A 804 30.23 -14.90 -11.18
N GLU A 805 30.77 -14.02 -10.33
CA GLU A 805 30.43 -12.59 -10.32
C GLU A 805 30.58 -11.94 -11.71
N ALA A 806 31.58 -12.37 -12.47
CA ALA A 806 31.80 -11.88 -13.83
C ALA A 806 30.65 -12.25 -14.78
N ASP A 807 30.07 -13.44 -14.64
CA ASP A 807 28.95 -13.86 -15.49
C ASP A 807 27.63 -13.25 -14.99
N ARG A 808 27.40 -13.12 -13.67
CA ARG A 808 26.27 -12.32 -13.13
C ARG A 808 26.35 -10.88 -13.63
N THR A 809 27.53 -10.28 -13.68
CA THR A 809 27.73 -8.94 -14.27
C THR A 809 27.30 -8.88 -15.75
N LYS A 810 27.60 -9.92 -16.54
CA LYS A 810 27.16 -10.00 -17.94
C LYS A 810 25.65 -10.15 -18.06
N MET A 811 25.04 -11.01 -17.23
CA MET A 811 23.58 -11.20 -17.16
C MET A 811 22.88 -9.87 -16.83
N HIS A 812 23.39 -9.15 -15.84
CA HIS A 812 22.88 -7.83 -15.45
C HIS A 812 22.98 -6.82 -16.61
N ARG A 813 24.12 -6.76 -17.30
CA ARG A 813 24.28 -5.92 -18.50
C ARG A 813 23.36 -6.34 -19.63
N LEU A 814 23.11 -7.65 -19.82
CA LEU A 814 22.19 -8.17 -20.83
C LEU A 814 20.77 -7.65 -20.59
N ALA A 815 20.28 -7.67 -19.33
CA ALA A 815 19.00 -7.07 -18.99
C ALA A 815 18.92 -5.58 -19.36
N SER A 816 19.93 -4.81 -18.99
CA SER A 816 20.02 -3.39 -19.31
C SER A 816 20.09 -3.11 -20.83
N ASN A 817 20.75 -3.99 -21.59
CA ASN A 817 20.74 -3.91 -23.06
C ASN A 817 19.34 -4.12 -23.63
N ILE A 818 18.64 -5.17 -23.20
CA ILE A 818 17.27 -5.46 -23.67
C ILE A 818 16.35 -4.29 -23.32
N LEU A 819 16.43 -3.80 -22.08
CA LEU A 819 15.66 -2.65 -21.61
C LEU A 819 15.84 -1.41 -22.50
N LEU A 820 17.10 -1.00 -22.74
CA LEU A 820 17.42 0.24 -23.46
C LEU A 820 17.31 0.11 -24.98
N THR A 821 17.12 -1.08 -25.51
CA THR A 821 16.83 -1.33 -26.94
C THR A 821 15.35 -1.66 -27.21
N SER A 822 14.52 -1.77 -26.18
CA SER A 822 13.08 -2.00 -26.29
C SER A 822 12.30 -0.71 -26.59
N GLN A 823 11.14 -0.85 -27.19
CA GLN A 823 10.13 0.21 -27.31
C GLN A 823 9.50 0.52 -25.94
N GLY A 824 8.75 1.63 -25.86
CA GLY A 824 8.13 2.09 -24.61
C GLY A 824 8.97 3.14 -23.89
N THR A 825 8.52 3.54 -22.71
CA THR A 825 9.23 4.45 -21.81
C THR A 825 10.17 3.65 -20.93
N THR A 826 11.43 4.03 -20.88
CA THR A 826 12.45 3.32 -20.10
C THR A 826 12.42 3.77 -18.63
N PHE A 827 12.48 2.81 -17.72
CA PHE A 827 12.55 3.05 -16.29
C PHE A 827 13.76 2.31 -15.71
N ILE A 828 14.50 2.98 -14.84
CA ILE A 828 15.74 2.51 -14.22
C ILE A 828 15.64 2.78 -12.72
N HIS A 829 15.83 1.75 -11.90
CA HIS A 829 15.97 1.91 -10.46
C HIS A 829 17.34 2.54 -10.13
N ALA A 830 17.39 3.50 -9.23
CA ALA A 830 18.62 4.14 -8.82
C ALA A 830 19.66 3.15 -8.29
N GLY A 831 20.82 3.13 -8.92
CA GLY A 831 21.89 2.20 -8.60
C GLY A 831 21.91 0.95 -9.49
N GLN A 832 20.94 0.73 -10.36
CA GLN A 832 20.98 -0.36 -11.34
C GLN A 832 22.25 -0.28 -12.20
N GLU A 833 22.72 0.91 -12.53
CA GLU A 833 23.93 1.15 -13.36
C GLU A 833 25.23 0.71 -12.67
N PHE A 834 25.24 0.55 -11.36
CA PHE A 834 26.36 -0.01 -10.61
C PHE A 834 25.99 -1.25 -9.78
N MET A 835 24.89 -1.94 -10.18
CA MET A 835 24.49 -3.22 -9.58
C MET A 835 24.22 -3.10 -8.07
N ARG A 836 23.38 -2.12 -7.71
CA ARG A 836 22.96 -1.91 -6.31
C ARG A 836 22.47 -3.20 -5.69
N THR A 837 22.87 -3.44 -4.45
CA THR A 837 22.35 -4.51 -3.61
C THR A 837 21.62 -3.89 -2.41
N LYS A 838 20.60 -4.54 -1.96
CA LYS A 838 19.93 -4.34 -0.69
C LYS A 838 20.18 -5.53 0.25
N GLU A 839 21.31 -6.22 0.02
CA GLU A 839 21.74 -7.39 0.80
C GLU A 839 20.71 -8.53 0.84
N GLY A 840 19.89 -8.64 -0.24
CA GLY A 840 18.83 -9.65 -0.35
C GLY A 840 17.49 -9.23 0.27
N ASP A 841 17.39 -8.03 0.85
CA ASP A 841 16.12 -7.53 1.36
C ASP A 841 15.19 -7.15 0.20
N HIS A 842 14.13 -7.92 0.03
CA HIS A 842 13.13 -7.74 -1.03
C HIS A 842 12.03 -6.73 -0.65
N ASN A 843 11.90 -6.39 0.64
CA ASN A 843 10.85 -5.50 1.15
C ASN A 843 11.42 -4.50 2.15
N SER A 844 12.35 -3.68 1.69
CA SER A 844 13.17 -2.78 2.52
C SER A 844 12.48 -1.48 2.93
N TYR A 845 11.12 -1.42 2.93
CA TYR A 845 10.36 -0.18 3.14
C TYR A 845 10.62 0.50 4.49
N LYS A 846 10.99 -0.25 5.51
CA LYS A 846 11.38 0.24 6.85
C LYS A 846 12.78 -0.19 7.28
N SER A 847 13.54 -0.82 6.38
CA SER A 847 14.91 -1.24 6.67
C SER A 847 15.83 -0.03 6.81
N PRO A 848 16.89 -0.12 7.60
CA PRO A 848 17.74 1.04 7.92
C PRO A 848 18.45 1.60 6.69
N ASP A 849 18.96 2.82 6.81
CA ASP A 849 19.74 3.53 5.78
C ASP A 849 20.82 2.66 5.14
N ARG A 850 21.50 1.82 5.91
CA ARG A 850 22.55 0.92 5.43
C ARG A 850 22.06 0.02 4.26
N ILE A 851 20.83 -0.42 4.31
CA ILE A 851 20.22 -1.27 3.26
C ILE A 851 19.74 -0.41 2.08
N ASN A 852 19.15 0.74 2.38
CA ASN A 852 18.44 1.55 1.39
C ASN A 852 19.30 2.62 0.71
N GLN A 853 20.46 2.98 1.27
CA GLN A 853 21.32 4.04 0.75
C GLN A 853 21.84 3.78 -0.68
N MET A 854 22.20 4.84 -1.37
CA MET A 854 22.99 4.76 -2.60
C MET A 854 24.45 4.55 -2.26
N ASP A 855 24.98 3.34 -2.47
CA ASP A 855 26.39 3.03 -2.21
C ASP A 855 27.29 3.66 -3.29
N TRP A 856 27.70 4.89 -3.05
CA TRP A 856 28.59 5.63 -3.95
C TRP A 856 30.02 5.05 -4.04
N LYS A 857 30.43 4.25 -3.05
CA LYS A 857 31.68 3.49 -3.14
C LYS A 857 31.54 2.37 -4.16
N ARG A 858 30.43 1.64 -4.15
CA ARG A 858 30.13 0.63 -5.16
C ARG A 858 30.04 1.23 -6.55
N ALA A 859 29.48 2.44 -6.69
CA ALA A 859 29.49 3.18 -7.95
C ALA A 859 30.91 3.49 -8.44
N ALA A 860 31.84 3.77 -7.54
CA ALA A 860 33.26 3.97 -7.87
C ALA A 860 33.95 2.65 -8.31
N ASP A 861 33.69 1.57 -7.59
CA ASP A 861 34.23 0.23 -7.87
C ASP A 861 33.69 -0.30 -9.22
N ARG A 862 32.42 -0.04 -9.51
CA ARG A 862 31.71 -0.45 -10.73
C ARG A 862 31.73 0.62 -11.84
N LYS A 863 32.70 1.50 -11.86
CA LYS A 863 32.81 2.59 -12.83
C LYS A 863 32.67 2.13 -14.29
N ALA A 864 33.13 0.93 -14.65
CA ALA A 864 33.00 0.38 -15.99
C ALA A 864 31.55 0.08 -16.35
N ASP A 865 30.75 -0.38 -15.37
CA ASP A 865 29.33 -0.69 -15.54
C ASP A 865 28.51 0.61 -15.68
N VAL A 866 28.82 1.62 -14.86
CA VAL A 866 28.24 2.96 -14.97
C VAL A 866 28.50 3.54 -16.37
N GLN A 867 29.75 3.46 -16.89
CA GLN A 867 30.06 3.93 -18.23
C GLN A 867 29.36 3.13 -19.33
N TYR A 868 29.16 1.83 -19.13
CA TYR A 868 28.42 0.98 -20.04
C TYR A 868 26.94 1.41 -20.11
N MET A 869 26.27 1.58 -18.97
CA MET A 869 24.87 2.05 -18.89
C MET A 869 24.73 3.44 -19.53
N LYS A 870 25.63 4.37 -19.22
CA LYS A 870 25.68 5.68 -19.85
C LYS A 870 25.75 5.58 -21.36
N GLY A 871 26.62 4.72 -21.90
CA GLY A 871 26.73 4.48 -23.32
C GLY A 871 25.46 3.91 -23.96
N LEU A 872 24.72 3.02 -23.26
CA LEU A 872 23.44 2.52 -23.72
C LEU A 872 22.39 3.65 -23.78
N ILE A 873 22.36 4.52 -22.78
CA ILE A 873 21.46 5.69 -22.75
C ILE A 873 21.79 6.64 -23.91
N GLU A 874 23.06 6.92 -24.17
CA GLU A 874 23.49 7.72 -25.32
C GLU A 874 23.08 7.08 -26.65
N MET A 875 23.28 5.77 -26.79
CA MET A 875 22.88 4.99 -27.97
C MET A 875 21.39 5.07 -28.21
N ARG A 876 20.55 4.88 -27.14
CA ARG A 876 19.09 5.00 -27.23
C ARG A 876 18.66 6.40 -27.68
N LYS A 877 19.28 7.45 -27.14
CA LYS A 877 18.99 8.85 -27.50
C LYS A 877 19.35 9.17 -28.96
N ASP A 878 20.45 8.62 -29.46
CA ASP A 878 20.91 8.83 -30.84
C ASP A 878 20.08 8.07 -31.89
N ASN A 879 19.30 7.09 -31.48
CA ASN A 879 18.51 6.23 -32.36
C ASN A 879 17.00 6.33 -32.09
N PRO A 880 16.29 7.29 -32.71
CA PRO A 880 14.86 7.50 -32.52
C PRO A 880 13.97 6.28 -32.85
N GLY A 881 14.42 5.37 -33.69
CA GLY A 881 13.73 4.12 -34.00
C GLY A 881 13.55 3.20 -32.80
N LEU A 882 14.32 3.38 -31.71
CA LEU A 882 14.14 2.70 -30.43
C LEU A 882 13.01 3.33 -29.57
N ARG A 883 12.44 4.44 -30.02
CA ARG A 883 11.50 5.26 -29.24
C ARG A 883 10.28 5.66 -30.08
N MET A 884 9.78 4.70 -30.89
CA MET A 884 8.57 4.89 -31.69
C MET A 884 7.34 5.05 -30.79
N THR A 885 6.38 5.89 -31.19
CA THR A 885 5.22 6.21 -30.38
C THR A 885 3.94 5.51 -30.86
N LYS A 886 3.98 4.90 -32.05
CA LYS A 886 2.84 4.28 -32.70
C LYS A 886 3.09 2.80 -32.99
N ALA A 887 2.09 1.96 -32.67
CA ALA A 887 2.14 0.54 -32.97
C ALA A 887 2.33 0.25 -34.47
N VAL A 888 1.72 1.05 -35.33
CA VAL A 888 1.86 0.92 -36.78
C VAL A 888 3.31 1.15 -37.25
N ASP A 889 4.02 2.08 -36.61
CA ASP A 889 5.44 2.35 -36.94
C ASP A 889 6.32 1.19 -36.47
N VAL A 890 6.05 0.65 -35.27
CA VAL A 890 6.78 -0.53 -34.75
C VAL A 890 6.57 -1.73 -35.67
N LYS A 891 5.33 -2.06 -36.00
CA LYS A 891 5.00 -3.20 -36.89
C LYS A 891 5.65 -3.08 -38.26
N LYS A 892 5.75 -1.86 -38.79
CA LYS A 892 6.33 -1.60 -40.10
C LYS A 892 7.84 -1.67 -40.10
N ASN A 893 8.50 -1.12 -39.06
CA ASN A 893 9.94 -0.80 -39.12
C ASN A 893 10.80 -1.68 -38.18
N LEU A 894 10.22 -2.48 -37.30
CA LEU A 894 10.94 -3.45 -36.49
C LEU A 894 10.64 -4.86 -37.01
N LYS A 895 11.69 -5.66 -37.24
CA LYS A 895 11.56 -7.04 -37.76
C LYS A 895 12.39 -7.99 -36.96
N PHE A 896 11.80 -9.09 -36.48
CA PHE A 896 12.52 -10.19 -35.86
C PHE A 896 13.05 -11.18 -36.87
N TYR A 897 14.21 -11.75 -36.57
CA TYR A 897 14.88 -12.76 -37.39
C TYR A 897 14.90 -14.11 -36.63
N LYS A 898 14.93 -15.19 -37.41
CA LYS A 898 15.14 -16.52 -36.85
C LYS A 898 16.55 -16.60 -36.24
N ALA A 899 16.63 -17.07 -35.02
CA ALA A 899 17.84 -17.27 -34.26
C ALA A 899 17.80 -18.62 -33.56
N GLU A 900 18.95 -19.08 -33.03
CA GLU A 900 18.98 -20.27 -32.17
C GLU A 900 18.28 -19.99 -30.81
N ALA A 901 18.06 -21.05 -30.05
CA ALA A 901 17.41 -20.96 -28.73
C ALA A 901 18.17 -19.97 -27.83
N ASN A 902 17.41 -19.20 -27.00
CA ASN A 902 17.91 -18.18 -26.11
C ASN A 902 18.66 -17.02 -26.81
N VAL A 903 18.40 -16.82 -28.10
CA VAL A 903 18.92 -15.68 -28.87
C VAL A 903 17.78 -14.92 -29.51
N ILE A 904 17.78 -13.61 -29.40
CA ILE A 904 16.79 -12.73 -30.03
C ILE A 904 17.53 -11.76 -30.94
N SER A 905 17.20 -11.76 -32.23
CA SER A 905 17.73 -10.84 -33.21
C SER A 905 16.62 -10.07 -33.91
N TYR A 906 16.81 -8.77 -34.07
CA TYR A 906 15.88 -7.91 -34.81
C TYR A 906 16.58 -6.71 -35.45
N SER A 907 15.92 -6.12 -36.41
CA SER A 907 16.36 -4.87 -37.05
C SER A 907 15.34 -3.77 -36.83
N ILE A 908 15.83 -2.54 -36.91
CA ILE A 908 15.03 -1.32 -37.00
C ILE A 908 15.44 -0.60 -38.26
N ASP A 909 14.48 -0.42 -39.18
CA ASP A 909 14.67 0.18 -40.50
C ASP A 909 14.96 1.69 -40.41
N ASP A 910 15.77 2.25 -41.34
CA ASP A 910 16.03 3.68 -41.41
C ASP A 910 14.82 4.54 -41.77
N LYS A 911 13.72 3.90 -42.18
CA LYS A 911 12.41 4.53 -42.40
C LYS A 911 11.59 4.73 -41.11
N ALA A 912 12.04 4.17 -39.96
CA ALA A 912 11.40 4.46 -38.68
C ALA A 912 11.46 5.97 -38.38
N PRO A 913 10.42 6.56 -37.76
CA PRO A 913 10.32 8.00 -37.54
C PRO A 913 11.57 8.62 -36.88
N GLY A 914 12.31 9.43 -37.63
CA GLY A 914 13.52 10.11 -37.20
C GLY A 914 14.78 9.27 -37.20
N GLN A 915 14.73 7.99 -37.54
CA GLN A 915 15.89 7.11 -37.67
C GLN A 915 16.63 7.46 -38.97
N LYS A 916 17.97 7.41 -38.95
CA LYS A 916 18.80 7.81 -40.10
C LYS A 916 19.49 6.63 -40.76
N LYS A 917 19.67 5.53 -40.05
CA LYS A 917 20.41 4.34 -40.48
C LYS A 917 19.78 3.11 -39.85
N ASP A 918 19.80 2.00 -40.56
CA ASP A 918 19.35 0.72 -40.03
C ASP A 918 20.13 0.34 -38.78
N LEU A 919 19.43 -0.24 -37.82
CA LEU A 919 20.03 -0.95 -36.69
C LEU A 919 19.79 -2.43 -36.83
N PHE A 920 20.77 -3.23 -36.42
CA PHE A 920 20.60 -4.65 -36.19
C PHE A 920 21.07 -4.97 -34.77
N ILE A 921 20.21 -5.62 -33.99
CA ILE A 921 20.36 -5.84 -32.53
C ILE A 921 20.24 -7.32 -32.27
N THR A 922 21.15 -7.86 -31.48
CA THR A 922 21.10 -9.25 -31.04
C THR A 922 21.40 -9.36 -29.56
N HIS A 923 20.57 -10.14 -28.84
CA HIS A 923 20.72 -10.52 -27.45
C HIS A 923 20.94 -12.02 -27.36
N ASN A 924 21.98 -12.43 -26.66
CA ASN A 924 22.36 -13.83 -26.44
C ASN A 924 22.34 -14.14 -24.94
N ALA A 925 21.42 -14.98 -24.51
CA ALA A 925 21.32 -15.43 -23.13
C ALA A 925 22.00 -16.80 -22.88
N ASN A 926 22.71 -17.36 -23.89
CA ASN A 926 23.48 -18.58 -23.70
C ASN A 926 24.83 -18.29 -23.02
N ALA A 927 25.33 -19.28 -22.27
CA ALA A 927 26.65 -19.27 -21.64
C ALA A 927 27.82 -19.39 -22.63
N LYS A 928 27.56 -19.33 -23.95
CA LYS A 928 28.55 -19.43 -25.04
C LYS A 928 28.40 -18.28 -26.01
N THR A 929 29.48 -17.96 -26.71
CA THR A 929 29.44 -17.03 -27.85
C THR A 929 28.65 -17.63 -28.99
N VAL A 930 27.81 -16.82 -29.63
CA VAL A 930 26.96 -17.21 -30.77
C VAL A 930 27.32 -16.36 -31.98
N LYS A 931 27.51 -16.99 -33.12
CA LYS A 931 27.75 -16.30 -34.38
C LYS A 931 26.42 -16.01 -35.08
N VAL A 932 26.14 -14.74 -35.35
CA VAL A 932 24.87 -14.29 -35.96
C VAL A 932 25.19 -13.70 -37.34
N LYS A 933 24.39 -14.12 -38.33
CA LYS A 933 24.50 -13.56 -39.72
C LYS A 933 23.87 -12.16 -39.75
N LEU A 934 24.61 -11.20 -40.28
CA LEU A 934 24.11 -9.83 -40.48
C LEU A 934 23.39 -9.71 -41.84
N PRO A 935 22.41 -8.79 -41.95
CA PRO A 935 21.90 -8.38 -43.23
C PRO A 935 23.02 -7.88 -44.15
N SER A 936 22.79 -7.86 -45.47
CA SER A 936 23.79 -7.38 -46.44
C SER A 936 24.21 -5.95 -46.15
N GLY A 937 25.49 -5.65 -46.36
CA GLY A 937 26.03 -4.31 -46.13
C GLY A 937 27.23 -4.27 -45.19
N GLN A 938 27.70 -3.05 -44.96
CA GLN A 938 28.76 -2.73 -44.01
C GLN A 938 28.14 -2.14 -42.74
N TRP A 939 28.62 -2.60 -41.61
CA TRP A 939 28.06 -2.22 -40.33
C TRP A 939 29.12 -1.69 -39.36
N ASN A 940 28.74 -0.73 -38.55
CA ASN A 940 29.55 -0.22 -37.46
C ASN A 940 29.03 -0.87 -36.16
N LEU A 941 29.83 -1.64 -35.47
CA LEU A 941 29.56 -2.17 -34.14
C LEU A 941 29.66 -1.01 -33.16
N ILE A 942 28.58 -0.73 -32.42
CA ILE A 942 28.47 0.37 -31.45
C ILE A 942 28.20 -0.10 -30.02
N VAL A 943 27.75 -1.34 -29.85
CA VAL A 943 27.58 -1.99 -28.55
C VAL A 943 28.09 -3.42 -28.64
N ASP A 944 28.91 -3.82 -27.68
CA ASP A 944 29.35 -5.21 -27.46
C ASP A 944 29.30 -5.57 -25.97
N GLY A 945 29.86 -6.71 -25.56
CA GLY A 945 29.88 -7.12 -24.15
C GLY A 945 30.73 -6.25 -23.20
N LYS A 946 31.53 -5.32 -23.75
CA LYS A 946 32.48 -4.50 -22.98
C LYS A 946 32.20 -2.99 -23.08
N GLN A 947 31.74 -2.55 -24.21
CA GLN A 947 31.55 -1.12 -24.55
C GLN A 947 30.16 -0.88 -25.12
N ALA A 948 29.56 0.25 -24.78
CA ALA A 948 28.32 0.74 -25.36
C ALA A 948 28.47 2.24 -25.69
N GLY A 949 27.75 2.71 -26.69
CA GLY A 949 27.71 4.12 -27.05
C GLY A 949 27.34 4.35 -28.51
N THR A 950 27.71 5.53 -29.00
CA THR A 950 27.46 5.97 -30.41
C THR A 950 28.69 5.86 -31.30
N LYS A 951 29.86 5.66 -30.72
CA LYS A 951 31.13 5.53 -31.42
C LYS A 951 31.33 4.13 -32.00
N THR A 952 31.91 4.03 -33.18
CA THR A 952 32.26 2.76 -33.82
C THR A 952 33.38 2.06 -33.05
N ILE A 953 33.09 0.89 -32.47
CA ILE A 953 34.07 -0.01 -31.83
C ILE A 953 34.92 -0.69 -32.93
N LYS A 954 34.25 -1.33 -33.90
CA LYS A 954 34.86 -1.91 -35.09
C LYS A 954 33.88 -1.99 -36.26
N ARG A 955 34.39 -2.21 -37.48
CA ARG A 955 33.60 -2.46 -38.70
C ARG A 955 33.38 -3.96 -38.85
N VAL A 956 32.15 -4.37 -39.19
CA VAL A 956 31.79 -5.77 -39.41
C VAL A 956 30.91 -5.93 -40.65
N SER A 957 30.94 -7.13 -41.23
CA SER A 957 30.08 -7.48 -42.37
C SER A 957 29.89 -9.01 -42.41
N GLY A 958 28.78 -9.45 -43.00
CA GLY A 958 28.45 -10.87 -43.14
C GLY A 958 27.99 -11.53 -41.83
N SER A 959 28.78 -11.44 -40.77
CA SER A 959 28.42 -11.99 -39.45
C SER A 959 29.09 -11.25 -38.29
N VAL A 960 28.57 -11.44 -37.11
CA VAL A 960 29.12 -10.91 -35.85
C VAL A 960 29.05 -11.96 -34.76
N ASP A 961 30.04 -12.01 -33.90
CA ASP A 961 30.07 -12.86 -32.72
C ASP A 961 29.39 -12.10 -31.55
N VAL A 962 28.35 -12.70 -30.99
CA VAL A 962 27.60 -12.19 -29.82
C VAL A 962 28.09 -12.94 -28.58
N PRO A 963 28.72 -12.24 -27.63
CA PRO A 963 29.34 -12.93 -26.48
C PRO A 963 28.31 -13.64 -25.61
N ALA A 964 28.76 -14.57 -24.77
CA ALA A 964 27.95 -15.21 -23.75
C ALA A 964 27.31 -14.15 -22.84
N TYR A 965 26.02 -14.33 -22.51
CA TYR A 965 25.23 -13.39 -21.71
C TYR A 965 25.39 -11.94 -22.18
N GLY A 966 25.35 -11.71 -23.48
CA GLY A 966 25.67 -10.39 -24.01
C GLY A 966 24.81 -9.95 -25.16
N SER A 967 25.02 -8.71 -25.54
CA SER A 967 24.33 -8.08 -26.67
C SER A 967 25.31 -7.46 -27.64
N VAL A 968 24.85 -7.32 -28.88
CA VAL A 968 25.53 -6.61 -29.95
C VAL A 968 24.52 -5.67 -30.61
N VAL A 969 24.92 -4.41 -30.78
CA VAL A 969 24.19 -3.46 -31.62
C VAL A 969 25.11 -2.99 -32.75
N VAL A 970 24.67 -3.17 -33.99
CA VAL A 970 25.37 -2.66 -35.19
C VAL A 970 24.48 -1.65 -35.90
N LYS A 971 25.08 -0.57 -36.38
CA LYS A 971 24.45 0.53 -37.14
C LYS A 971 24.98 0.53 -38.55
N GLN A 972 24.09 0.57 -39.52
CA GLN A 972 24.49 0.60 -40.93
C GLN A 972 25.44 1.79 -41.21
N ARG A 973 26.41 1.59 -42.06
CA ARG A 973 27.40 2.60 -42.39
C ARG A 973 26.85 3.74 -43.24
#